data_690d4823370d77192bc2ad96696807a8
#
_entry.id   690d4823370d77192bc2ad96696807a8
#
_cell.length_a   1.000
_cell.length_b   1.000
_cell.length_c   1.000
_cell.angle_alpha   90.00
_cell.angle_beta   90.00
_cell.angle_gamma   90.00
#
_symmetry.space_group_name_H-M   'P 1'
#
loop_
_entity.id
_entity.type
_entity.pdbx_description
1 polymer ?
#
loop_
_entity_poly.entity_id
_entity_poly.type
_entity_poly.pdbx_seq_one_letter_code
_entity_poly.pdbx_strand_id
1 'polypeptide(L)'
;MRTQLLSFLCLTSLLSAAEVDLVVYGGTPAGISAGITAAREGAKVVIIEPTQWIGGLVTGGLCRTDVGREQTIGGFPREFFSRAAAAQPGTSMWYAEPKTNLATFKTMLEEAGVEVVTAQSLKSITKEGPRITRLTTSAGTTYQGKMFVDASYEGDLMAAAKVSYIVGRESQAHYGESLAGYYPMPIRPRTVEVMESDCPSIGGTGPSYIHGTPAGISGLDAAGKPIFGVYAAPQLQPGSADHRTQAYNFRICVTQRPDLKVPFPKPATYDPAKYELLLRLIRAFPGVRFGRLFHLGGVANDKYDLNAQGLFSTDYPGANTAYPEGDAATRAQIWQDHVDFIQGMLWFLGHDERVPQSLRDQCNSWGLCKDEFADNQYWPYALYVREGRRMIGEYVMVQKDLQNDIFKEDSVGMGSFVIDCHIVQRILAEDGTVRDEGSFPDAPALPYQIAYRSLTPKLTECENLLVPVCLSASHIAYCSLRMEPVYMALGQASGLAAVMAMQNKTSVQAIDTKALKQKLLDQKAVLELAELATMARSSKLPGLVMDDQDAERVGHWQGSTYGSTLDGSSRHDENLEKGSKSVIYRLKVPATGRYEVRVSYASAPNRASNVPVSIAHAKGSTQVLVNQKKVPPVDKLFISLGTFSFKADQDAVITISTQATDGIVGADAVQLLPQ
;
A
#
# COMPACT_ATOMS: atom_id res chain seq x y z
N MET A 1 13.58 -76.59 -22.22
CA MET A 1 13.45 -75.14 -22.25
C MET A 1 12.78 -74.68 -20.93
N ARG A 2 13.56 -74.10 -20.03
CA ARG A 2 13.03 -73.54 -18.77
C ARG A 2 13.01 -72.00 -18.95
N THR A 3 11.84 -71.42 -19.01
CA THR A 3 11.62 -69.98 -19.09
C THR A 3 11.71 -69.40 -17.69
N GLN A 4 12.74 -68.58 -17.43
CA GLN A 4 12.85 -67.80 -16.21
C GLN A 4 12.02 -66.51 -16.35
N LEU A 5 10.99 -66.36 -15.52
CA LEU A 5 10.31 -65.10 -15.31
C LEU A 5 11.19 -64.20 -14.43
N LEU A 6 11.73 -63.11 -14.98
CA LEU A 6 12.29 -62.03 -14.22
C LEU A 6 11.16 -61.15 -13.69
N SER A 7 10.90 -61.21 -12.40
CA SER A 7 10.03 -60.22 -11.70
C SER A 7 10.80 -58.90 -11.51
N PHE A 8 10.41 -57.85 -12.23
CA PHE A 8 10.87 -56.50 -11.97
C PHE A 8 10.16 -56.01 -10.69
N LEU A 9 10.85 -56.00 -9.59
CA LEU A 9 10.43 -55.23 -8.39
C LEU A 9 10.63 -53.76 -8.70
N CYS A 10 9.53 -53.05 -8.97
CA CYS A 10 9.51 -51.61 -8.99
C CYS A 10 9.66 -51.09 -7.56
N LEU A 11 10.90 -50.77 -7.12
CA LEU A 11 11.12 -50.02 -5.89
C LEU A 11 10.56 -48.61 -6.11
N THR A 12 9.33 -48.35 -5.73
CA THR A 12 8.85 -47.00 -5.45
C THR A 12 9.60 -46.53 -4.20
N SER A 13 10.65 -45.73 -4.40
CA SER A 13 11.23 -44.96 -3.32
C SER A 13 10.13 -44.04 -2.78
N LEU A 14 9.58 -44.41 -1.63
CA LEU A 14 8.80 -43.48 -0.80
C LEU A 14 9.73 -42.34 -0.46
N LEU A 15 9.66 -41.21 -1.21
CA LEU A 15 10.30 -39.97 -0.80
C LEU A 15 9.71 -39.60 0.56
N SER A 16 10.50 -39.82 1.60
CA SER A 16 10.16 -39.42 2.97
C SER A 16 9.92 -37.91 2.97
N ALA A 17 8.77 -37.48 3.50
CA ALA A 17 8.51 -36.06 3.69
C ALA A 17 9.55 -35.47 4.65
N ALA A 18 10.14 -34.34 4.28
CA ALA A 18 11.04 -33.63 5.17
C ALA A 18 10.23 -33.04 6.34
N GLU A 19 10.57 -33.43 7.56
CA GLU A 19 9.93 -32.90 8.77
C GLU A 19 10.60 -31.60 9.19
N VAL A 20 9.81 -30.54 9.34
CA VAL A 20 10.23 -29.21 9.79
C VAL A 20 9.23 -28.63 10.78
N ASP A 21 9.66 -27.68 11.58
CA ASP A 21 8.80 -26.99 12.51
C ASP A 21 7.95 -25.95 11.79
N LEU A 22 8.57 -25.17 10.90
CA LEU A 22 7.94 -24.11 10.14
C LEU A 22 8.23 -24.23 8.64
N VAL A 23 7.18 -24.24 7.83
CA VAL A 23 7.26 -24.07 6.37
C VAL A 23 6.84 -22.64 6.02
N VAL A 24 7.73 -21.90 5.39
CA VAL A 24 7.45 -20.55 4.85
C VAL A 24 7.35 -20.67 3.33
N TYR A 25 6.23 -20.28 2.77
CA TYR A 25 6.00 -20.19 1.32
C TYR A 25 6.12 -18.75 0.85
N GLY A 26 7.10 -18.49 -0.04
CA GLY A 26 7.52 -17.17 -0.49
C GLY A 26 8.82 -16.70 0.19
N GLY A 27 9.90 -16.64 -0.57
CA GLY A 27 11.19 -16.07 -0.16
C GLY A 27 11.24 -14.56 -0.26
N THR A 28 10.11 -13.88 0.01
CA THR A 28 9.97 -12.43 0.07
C THR A 28 10.68 -11.86 1.31
N PRO A 29 10.84 -10.55 1.46
CA PRO A 29 11.39 -9.96 2.68
C PRO A 29 10.63 -10.37 3.94
N ALA A 30 9.30 -10.52 3.86
CA ALA A 30 8.48 -11.03 4.96
C ALA A 30 8.79 -12.51 5.28
N GLY A 31 8.90 -13.34 4.25
CA GLY A 31 9.19 -14.76 4.43
C GLY A 31 10.59 -15.00 5.01
N ILE A 32 11.58 -14.25 4.53
CA ILE A 32 12.95 -14.30 5.08
C ILE A 32 12.95 -13.84 6.53
N SER A 33 12.25 -12.74 6.83
CA SER A 33 12.09 -12.24 8.21
C SER A 33 11.44 -13.29 9.13
N ALA A 34 10.35 -13.92 8.68
CA ALA A 34 9.66 -14.96 9.44
C ALA A 34 10.55 -16.18 9.68
N GLY A 35 11.23 -16.64 8.63
CA GLY A 35 12.12 -17.81 8.71
C GLY A 35 13.31 -17.58 9.64
N ILE A 36 14.02 -16.47 9.48
CA ILE A 36 15.17 -16.13 10.33
C ILE A 36 14.74 -15.94 11.78
N THR A 37 13.63 -15.26 12.01
CA THR A 37 13.12 -15.03 13.37
C THR A 37 12.74 -16.33 14.06
N ALA A 38 12.04 -17.23 13.36
CA ALA A 38 11.69 -18.53 13.92
C ALA A 38 12.92 -19.42 14.17
N ALA A 39 13.92 -19.40 13.27
CA ALA A 39 15.16 -20.15 13.45
C ALA A 39 15.98 -19.65 14.65
N ARG A 40 16.05 -18.33 14.87
CA ARG A 40 16.69 -17.73 16.06
C ARG A 40 16.00 -18.13 17.37
N GLU A 41 14.72 -18.48 17.34
CA GLU A 41 13.97 -19.05 18.47
C GLU A 41 14.08 -20.60 18.55
N GLY A 42 14.94 -21.22 17.74
CA GLY A 42 15.27 -22.65 17.76
C GLY A 42 14.39 -23.54 16.90
N ALA A 43 13.53 -23.00 16.03
CA ALA A 43 12.72 -23.79 15.11
C ALA A 43 13.53 -24.27 13.90
N LYS A 44 13.24 -25.50 13.42
CA LYS A 44 13.72 -25.99 12.12
C LYS A 44 12.85 -25.44 11.02
N VAL A 45 13.42 -24.60 10.13
CA VAL A 45 12.69 -23.82 9.13
C VAL A 45 13.13 -24.19 7.73
N VAL A 46 12.15 -24.24 6.79
CA VAL A 46 12.41 -24.23 5.36
C VAL A 46 11.63 -23.07 4.71
N ILE A 47 12.30 -22.31 3.83
CA ILE A 47 11.66 -21.31 2.96
C ILE A 47 11.58 -21.91 1.56
N ILE A 48 10.37 -21.94 0.99
CA ILE A 48 10.10 -22.42 -0.37
C ILE A 48 9.75 -21.21 -1.23
N GLU A 49 10.62 -20.94 -2.23
CA GLU A 49 10.44 -19.82 -3.15
C GLU A 49 10.04 -20.35 -4.55
N PRO A 50 8.91 -19.89 -5.11
CA PRO A 50 8.45 -20.31 -6.44
C PRO A 50 9.42 -19.95 -7.57
N THR A 51 10.15 -18.86 -7.45
CA THR A 51 11.10 -18.35 -8.44
C THR A 51 12.54 -18.79 -8.13
N GLN A 52 13.48 -18.34 -8.95
CA GLN A 52 14.92 -18.58 -8.71
C GLN A 52 15.55 -17.56 -7.75
N TRP A 53 14.81 -16.48 -7.39
CA TRP A 53 15.36 -15.34 -6.65
C TRP A 53 14.65 -15.16 -5.33
N ILE A 54 15.43 -14.76 -4.32
CA ILE A 54 14.95 -14.49 -2.97
C ILE A 54 15.04 -13.01 -2.64
N GLY A 55 14.27 -12.57 -1.65
CA GLY A 55 14.22 -11.20 -1.19
C GLY A 55 13.19 -10.35 -1.93
N GLY A 56 12.34 -11.00 -2.76
CA GLY A 56 11.19 -10.38 -3.42
C GLY A 56 11.54 -9.08 -4.12
N LEU A 57 10.75 -8.05 -3.87
CA LEU A 57 10.89 -6.77 -4.53
C LEU A 57 12.17 -6.01 -4.11
N VAL A 58 12.57 -6.09 -2.84
CA VAL A 58 13.75 -5.39 -2.29
C VAL A 58 15.06 -5.79 -2.94
N THR A 59 15.15 -7.03 -3.42
CA THR A 59 16.30 -7.54 -4.17
C THR A 59 16.03 -7.61 -5.67
N GLY A 60 14.77 -7.55 -6.08
CA GLY A 60 14.31 -7.77 -7.44
C GLY A 60 13.96 -6.51 -8.23
N GLY A 61 14.37 -5.32 -7.75
CA GLY A 61 14.17 -4.06 -8.49
C GLY A 61 14.00 -2.83 -7.63
N LEU A 62 13.32 -2.90 -6.50
CA LEU A 62 13.08 -1.78 -5.61
C LEU A 62 14.37 -1.34 -4.88
N CYS A 63 15.06 -0.34 -5.43
CA CYS A 63 16.27 0.20 -4.83
C CYS A 63 15.98 1.26 -3.76
N ARG A 64 14.80 1.86 -3.78
CA ARG A 64 14.32 2.84 -2.80
C ARG A 64 13.00 2.37 -2.23
N THR A 65 13.04 1.88 -1.00
CA THR A 65 11.81 1.46 -0.34
C THR A 65 11.05 2.65 0.25
N ASP A 66 9.74 2.57 0.20
CA ASP A 66 8.85 3.51 0.86
C ASP A 66 8.78 3.18 2.35
N VAL A 67 9.05 4.17 3.20
CA VAL A 67 9.26 3.97 4.65
C VAL A 67 8.17 4.65 5.47
N GLY A 68 7.66 5.80 5.03
CA GLY A 68 6.85 6.67 5.87
C GLY A 68 7.69 7.33 6.96
N ARG A 69 7.29 7.22 8.21
CA ARG A 69 8.07 7.69 9.35
C ARG A 69 9.05 6.62 9.82
N GLU A 70 10.34 6.87 9.68
CA GLU A 70 11.40 5.93 10.08
C GLU A 70 11.31 5.44 11.52
N GLN A 71 10.74 6.27 12.41
CA GLN A 71 10.54 5.94 13.81
C GLN A 71 9.56 4.78 14.05
N THR A 72 8.70 4.47 13.07
CA THR A 72 7.78 3.33 13.16
C THR A 72 8.45 1.98 12.85
N ILE A 73 9.69 1.99 12.36
CA ILE A 73 10.40 0.80 11.90
C ILE A 73 11.51 0.42 12.88
N GLY A 74 11.37 -0.76 13.50
CA GLY A 74 12.31 -1.36 14.41
C GLY A 74 12.52 -2.85 14.10
N GLY A 75 13.14 -3.60 15.02
CA GLY A 75 13.31 -5.05 14.92
C GLY A 75 14.06 -5.50 13.67
N PHE A 76 13.59 -6.60 13.06
CA PHE A 76 14.22 -7.21 11.89
C PHE A 76 14.39 -6.26 10.70
N PRO A 77 13.39 -5.49 10.25
CA PRO A 77 13.58 -4.56 9.12
C PRO A 77 14.70 -3.55 9.40
N ARG A 78 14.76 -3.00 10.61
CA ARG A 78 15.84 -2.09 10.98
C ARG A 78 17.21 -2.75 10.97
N GLU A 79 17.31 -3.97 11.45
CA GLU A 79 18.54 -4.79 11.39
C GLU A 79 18.98 -4.98 9.94
N PHE A 80 18.07 -5.45 9.07
CA PHE A 80 18.38 -5.71 7.67
C PHE A 80 18.88 -4.45 6.94
N PHE A 81 18.13 -3.35 6.98
CA PHE A 81 18.51 -2.12 6.29
C PHE A 81 19.79 -1.49 6.86
N SER A 82 20.02 -1.62 8.18
CA SER A 82 21.29 -1.16 8.78
C SER A 82 22.48 -1.99 8.31
N ARG A 83 22.35 -3.31 8.16
CA ARG A 83 23.40 -4.19 7.62
C ARG A 83 23.67 -3.89 6.14
N ALA A 84 22.64 -3.69 5.32
CA ALA A 84 22.77 -3.34 3.92
C ALA A 84 23.48 -1.99 3.74
N ALA A 85 23.10 -0.98 4.53
CA ALA A 85 23.76 0.33 4.52
C ALA A 85 25.22 0.26 4.98
N ALA A 86 25.54 -0.57 5.98
CA ALA A 86 26.91 -0.78 6.43
C ALA A 86 27.80 -1.45 5.34
N ALA A 87 27.20 -2.34 4.54
CA ALA A 87 27.86 -2.96 3.40
C ALA A 87 28.05 -1.99 2.21
N GLN A 88 27.32 -0.88 2.18
CA GLN A 88 27.36 0.14 1.12
C GLN A 88 27.41 1.55 1.71
N PRO A 89 28.57 2.01 2.23
CA PRO A 89 28.71 3.34 2.83
C PRO A 89 28.40 4.48 1.85
N GLY A 90 27.82 5.57 2.38
CA GLY A 90 27.51 6.77 1.59
C GLY A 90 26.09 6.83 1.03
N THR A 91 25.24 5.86 1.39
CA THR A 91 23.80 5.89 1.04
C THR A 91 22.92 6.13 2.26
N SER A 92 21.66 6.54 2.01
CA SER A 92 20.61 6.41 3.03
C SER A 92 20.46 4.95 3.42
N MET A 93 20.18 4.68 4.69
CA MET A 93 19.94 3.32 5.20
C MET A 93 18.92 2.52 4.37
N TRP A 94 17.94 3.21 3.77
CA TRP A 94 16.82 2.62 3.05
C TRP A 94 17.06 2.41 1.55
N TYR A 95 18.22 2.82 1.00
CA TYR A 95 18.46 2.96 -0.44
C TYR A 95 19.71 2.20 -0.90
N ALA A 96 19.86 0.96 -0.47
CA ALA A 96 20.96 0.12 -0.95
C ALA A 96 20.64 -0.49 -2.33
N GLU A 97 21.71 -0.80 -3.10
CA GLU A 97 21.58 -1.50 -4.39
C GLU A 97 20.94 -2.89 -4.24
N PRO A 98 20.16 -3.37 -5.23
CA PRO A 98 19.51 -4.69 -5.17
C PRO A 98 20.47 -5.83 -4.88
N LYS A 99 21.66 -5.85 -5.49
CA LYS A 99 22.71 -6.85 -5.24
C LYS A 99 23.22 -6.82 -3.79
N THR A 100 23.33 -5.64 -3.18
CA THR A 100 23.74 -5.47 -1.78
C THR A 100 22.66 -6.00 -0.83
N ASN A 101 21.39 -5.68 -1.13
CA ASN A 101 20.27 -6.24 -0.39
C ASN A 101 20.23 -7.77 -0.47
N LEU A 102 20.46 -8.35 -1.66
CA LEU A 102 20.49 -9.79 -1.85
C LEU A 102 21.63 -10.44 -1.06
N ALA A 103 22.85 -9.86 -1.10
CA ALA A 103 23.99 -10.35 -0.35
C ALA A 103 23.70 -10.32 1.17
N THR A 104 23.08 -9.23 1.65
CA THR A 104 22.69 -9.08 3.06
C THR A 104 21.71 -10.17 3.49
N PHE A 105 20.65 -10.42 2.73
CA PHE A 105 19.71 -11.52 3.05
C PHE A 105 20.37 -12.88 3.05
N LYS A 106 21.24 -13.19 2.07
CA LYS A 106 21.97 -14.45 2.02
C LYS A 106 22.81 -14.66 3.28
N THR A 107 23.59 -13.66 3.68
CA THR A 107 24.39 -13.72 4.91
C THR A 107 23.50 -13.93 6.15
N MET A 108 22.37 -13.22 6.28
CA MET A 108 21.48 -13.36 7.43
C MET A 108 20.80 -14.74 7.48
N LEU A 109 20.46 -15.33 6.32
CA LEU A 109 19.91 -16.68 6.21
C LEU A 109 20.95 -17.75 6.60
N GLU A 110 22.19 -17.59 6.14
CA GLU A 110 23.32 -18.47 6.50
C GLU A 110 23.61 -18.41 8.00
N GLU A 111 23.69 -17.21 8.59
CA GLU A 111 23.89 -17.00 10.03
C GLU A 111 22.80 -17.68 10.87
N ALA A 112 21.55 -17.69 10.38
CA ALA A 112 20.42 -18.30 11.06
C ALA A 112 20.24 -19.81 10.77
N GLY A 113 21.00 -20.36 9.82
CA GLY A 113 20.89 -21.77 9.41
C GLY A 113 19.56 -22.13 8.76
N VAL A 114 18.94 -21.19 8.03
CA VAL A 114 17.65 -21.39 7.36
C VAL A 114 17.85 -22.01 5.99
N GLU A 115 17.20 -23.15 5.76
CA GLU A 115 17.16 -23.78 4.44
C GLU A 115 16.25 -22.98 3.49
N VAL A 116 16.75 -22.66 2.29
CA VAL A 116 15.99 -22.00 1.23
C VAL A 116 15.98 -22.86 -0.02
N VAL A 117 14.79 -23.16 -0.51
CA VAL A 117 14.58 -23.97 -1.71
C VAL A 117 13.90 -23.09 -2.78
N THR A 118 14.59 -22.82 -3.87
CA THR A 118 14.15 -21.96 -4.97
C THR A 118 13.59 -22.76 -6.17
N ALA A 119 12.89 -22.07 -7.08
CA ALA A 119 12.28 -22.64 -8.29
C ALA A 119 11.30 -23.78 -7.99
N GLN A 120 10.58 -23.71 -6.88
CA GLN A 120 9.59 -24.70 -6.49
C GLN A 120 8.26 -24.06 -6.10
N SER A 121 7.35 -23.97 -7.07
CA SER A 121 5.99 -23.49 -6.82
C SER A 121 5.16 -24.51 -6.04
N LEU A 122 4.09 -24.03 -5.41
CA LEU A 122 3.10 -24.87 -4.73
C LEU A 122 2.36 -25.76 -5.74
N LYS A 123 2.35 -27.06 -5.49
CA LYS A 123 1.53 -28.02 -6.26
C LYS A 123 0.25 -28.38 -5.53
N SER A 124 0.34 -28.69 -4.23
CA SER A 124 -0.80 -29.08 -3.42
C SER A 124 -0.48 -29.01 -1.92
N ILE A 125 -1.53 -28.99 -1.10
CA ILE A 125 -1.42 -29.17 0.34
C ILE A 125 -2.28 -30.35 0.80
N THR A 126 -2.00 -30.87 2.00
CA THR A 126 -2.86 -31.79 2.73
C THR A 126 -3.32 -31.12 4.02
N LYS A 127 -4.62 -31.23 4.32
CA LYS A 127 -5.23 -30.74 5.57
C LYS A 127 -5.92 -31.87 6.33
N GLU A 128 -5.89 -31.78 7.64
CA GLU A 128 -6.71 -32.57 8.56
C GLU A 128 -7.59 -31.60 9.36
N GLY A 129 -8.88 -31.53 8.97
CA GLY A 129 -9.76 -30.47 9.44
C GLY A 129 -9.23 -29.08 9.07
N PRO A 130 -9.13 -28.11 10.00
CA PRO A 130 -8.57 -26.80 9.76
C PRO A 130 -7.03 -26.75 9.74
N ARG A 131 -6.35 -27.89 9.94
CA ARG A 131 -4.89 -27.93 10.07
C ARG A 131 -4.20 -28.36 8.78
N ILE A 132 -3.26 -27.58 8.28
CA ILE A 132 -2.34 -27.98 7.21
C ILE A 132 -1.31 -28.94 7.82
N THR A 133 -1.11 -30.10 7.19
CA THR A 133 -0.13 -31.09 7.64
C THR A 133 1.04 -31.23 6.66
N ARG A 134 0.80 -30.98 5.35
CA ARG A 134 1.82 -31.13 4.31
C ARG A 134 1.69 -30.09 3.22
N LEU A 135 2.83 -29.70 2.65
CA LEU A 135 2.94 -28.93 1.42
C LEU A 135 3.76 -29.74 0.43
N THR A 136 3.25 -29.91 -0.80
CA THR A 136 3.95 -30.56 -1.92
C THR A 136 4.26 -29.53 -2.99
N THR A 137 5.51 -29.50 -3.43
CA THR A 137 5.99 -28.56 -4.47
C THR A 137 5.82 -29.12 -5.86
N SER A 138 6.00 -28.28 -6.87
CA SER A 138 5.99 -28.66 -8.31
C SER A 138 7.06 -29.70 -8.66
N ALA A 139 8.19 -29.71 -7.96
CA ALA A 139 9.23 -30.74 -8.09
C ALA A 139 8.85 -32.10 -7.46
N GLY A 140 7.71 -32.16 -6.74
CA GLY A 140 7.26 -33.37 -6.05
C GLY A 140 7.82 -33.55 -4.64
N THR A 141 8.65 -32.64 -4.16
CA THR A 141 9.14 -32.64 -2.78
C THR A 141 8.00 -32.32 -1.83
N THR A 142 7.87 -33.08 -0.74
CA THR A 142 6.84 -32.89 0.28
C THR A 142 7.47 -32.47 1.60
N TYR A 143 6.95 -31.41 2.21
CA TYR A 143 7.34 -30.91 3.52
C TYR A 143 6.18 -31.13 4.50
N GLN A 144 6.49 -31.79 5.62
CA GLN A 144 5.56 -31.94 6.74
C GLN A 144 5.90 -30.88 7.78
N GLY A 145 5.00 -29.89 7.96
CA GLY A 145 5.19 -28.78 8.86
C GLY A 145 4.23 -28.78 10.05
N LYS A 146 4.67 -28.29 11.20
CA LYS A 146 3.80 -28.02 12.34
C LYS A 146 3.04 -26.71 12.15
N MET A 147 3.74 -25.68 11.63
CA MET A 147 3.22 -24.36 11.34
C MET A 147 3.57 -23.93 9.91
N PHE A 148 2.79 -23.02 9.34
CA PHE A 148 2.95 -22.52 7.99
C PHE A 148 2.85 -20.99 7.97
N VAL A 149 3.63 -20.36 7.06
CA VAL A 149 3.52 -18.93 6.75
C VAL A 149 3.37 -18.78 5.25
N ASP A 150 2.32 -18.11 4.79
CA ASP A 150 2.22 -17.64 3.41
C ASP A 150 2.75 -16.21 3.32
N ALA A 151 3.96 -16.07 2.85
CA ALA A 151 4.64 -14.80 2.63
C ALA A 151 4.79 -14.46 1.14
N SER A 152 4.05 -15.15 0.26
CA SER A 152 4.02 -14.82 -1.17
C SER A 152 3.22 -13.54 -1.43
N TYR A 153 3.52 -12.82 -2.52
CA TYR A 153 2.74 -11.65 -2.94
C TYR A 153 1.37 -12.02 -3.50
N GLU A 154 1.16 -13.30 -3.82
CA GLU A 154 -0.04 -13.84 -4.45
C GLU A 154 -1.01 -14.50 -3.45
N GLY A 155 -0.55 -14.94 -2.28
CA GLY A 155 -1.35 -15.68 -1.30
C GLY A 155 -1.74 -17.07 -1.77
N ASP A 156 -0.83 -17.77 -2.47
CA ASP A 156 -1.17 -19.06 -3.09
C ASP A 156 -1.34 -20.18 -2.06
N LEU A 157 -0.56 -20.21 -0.99
CA LEU A 157 -0.72 -21.18 0.09
C LEU A 157 -2.04 -20.93 0.86
N MET A 158 -2.36 -19.68 1.12
CA MET A 158 -3.61 -19.25 1.74
C MET A 158 -4.82 -19.72 0.91
N ALA A 159 -4.79 -19.47 -0.40
CA ALA A 159 -5.86 -19.89 -1.31
C ALA A 159 -5.97 -21.43 -1.40
N ALA A 160 -4.85 -22.15 -1.48
CA ALA A 160 -4.82 -23.60 -1.46
C ALA A 160 -5.38 -24.16 -0.16
N ALA A 161 -5.17 -23.49 0.97
CA ALA A 161 -5.71 -23.85 2.29
C ALA A 161 -7.21 -23.58 2.42
N LYS A 162 -7.87 -23.02 1.41
CA LYS A 162 -9.29 -22.63 1.42
C LYS A 162 -9.61 -21.59 2.49
N VAL A 163 -8.66 -20.70 2.75
CA VAL A 163 -8.89 -19.52 3.58
C VAL A 163 -9.64 -18.50 2.74
N SER A 164 -10.59 -17.80 3.34
CA SER A 164 -11.39 -16.76 2.67
C SER A 164 -10.52 -15.57 2.30
N TYR A 165 -10.67 -15.06 1.09
CA TYR A 165 -9.97 -13.88 0.57
C TYR A 165 -10.85 -13.13 -0.43
N ILE A 166 -10.40 -11.92 -0.78
CA ILE A 166 -10.99 -11.09 -1.82
C ILE A 166 -9.93 -10.63 -2.81
N VAL A 167 -10.32 -10.42 -4.06
CA VAL A 167 -9.53 -9.75 -5.10
C VAL A 167 -10.33 -8.55 -5.61
N GLY A 168 -9.66 -7.43 -5.84
CA GLY A 168 -10.29 -6.19 -6.31
C GLY A 168 -10.74 -5.28 -5.18
N ARG A 169 -11.66 -4.37 -5.48
CA ARG A 169 -12.07 -3.29 -4.58
C ARG A 169 -13.43 -3.55 -3.97
N GLU A 170 -13.55 -3.37 -2.66
CA GLU A 170 -14.81 -3.37 -1.94
C GLU A 170 -15.60 -2.09 -2.29
N SER A 171 -16.92 -2.12 -2.12
CA SER A 171 -17.74 -0.91 -2.19
C SER A 171 -17.55 -0.04 -0.94
N GLN A 172 -17.83 1.26 -1.07
CA GLN A 172 -17.83 2.17 0.08
C GLN A 172 -18.74 1.67 1.23
N ALA A 173 -19.86 1.09 0.90
CA ALA A 173 -20.81 0.59 1.90
C ALA A 173 -20.33 -0.67 2.65
N HIS A 174 -19.36 -1.42 2.10
CA HIS A 174 -18.93 -2.69 2.67
C HIS A 174 -18.28 -2.51 4.05
N TYR A 175 -17.34 -1.56 4.15
CA TYR A 175 -16.65 -1.24 5.41
C TYR A 175 -16.86 0.22 5.84
N GLY A 176 -17.67 1.00 5.14
CA GLY A 176 -17.86 2.43 5.42
C GLY A 176 -16.67 3.30 5.00
N GLU A 177 -15.91 2.88 4.01
CA GLU A 177 -14.69 3.54 3.56
C GLU A 177 -14.95 4.58 2.47
N SER A 178 -14.67 5.85 2.74
CA SER A 178 -14.96 6.97 1.82
C SER A 178 -14.16 6.94 0.51
N LEU A 179 -13.04 6.23 0.47
CA LEU A 179 -12.14 6.14 -0.69
C LEU A 179 -12.34 4.85 -1.50
N ALA A 180 -13.16 3.90 -1.00
CA ALA A 180 -13.30 2.58 -1.61
C ALA A 180 -14.07 2.58 -2.93
N GLY A 181 -13.84 1.53 -3.73
CA GLY A 181 -14.55 1.21 -4.94
C GLY A 181 -14.11 1.98 -6.17
N TYR A 182 -14.96 1.99 -7.20
CA TYR A 182 -14.74 2.72 -8.44
C TYR A 182 -14.59 4.22 -8.15
N TYR A 183 -13.45 4.79 -8.55
CA TYR A 183 -13.09 6.17 -8.23
C TYR A 183 -12.54 6.90 -9.47
N PRO A 184 -13.40 7.51 -10.30
CA PRO A 184 -12.94 8.33 -11.42
C PRO A 184 -12.26 9.59 -10.89
N MET A 185 -10.98 9.76 -11.20
CA MET A 185 -10.20 10.88 -10.70
C MET A 185 -10.72 12.22 -11.24
N PRO A 186 -10.77 13.25 -10.41
CA PRO A 186 -11.06 14.61 -10.89
C PRO A 186 -9.98 15.06 -11.88
N ILE A 187 -10.38 15.82 -12.90
CA ILE A 187 -9.43 16.45 -13.82
C ILE A 187 -8.59 17.45 -13.01
N ARG A 188 -7.27 17.27 -13.03
CA ARG A 188 -6.31 18.21 -12.48
C ARG A 188 -5.50 18.81 -13.63
N PRO A 189 -5.85 20.03 -14.09
CA PRO A 189 -5.08 20.71 -15.12
C PRO A 189 -3.62 20.84 -14.65
N ARG A 190 -2.68 20.41 -15.49
CA ARG A 190 -1.25 20.66 -15.29
C ARG A 190 -0.86 21.86 -16.11
N THR A 191 -0.09 22.77 -15.51
CA THR A 191 0.46 23.90 -16.25
C THR A 191 1.66 23.44 -17.06
N VAL A 192 1.92 24.12 -18.17
CA VAL A 192 3.13 23.90 -18.99
C VAL A 192 4.38 24.03 -18.13
N GLU A 193 4.43 25.03 -17.25
CA GLU A 193 5.52 25.24 -16.30
C GLU A 193 5.83 24.03 -15.44
N VAL A 194 4.81 23.35 -14.87
CA VAL A 194 4.99 22.15 -14.06
C VAL A 194 5.51 20.99 -14.91
N MET A 195 4.95 20.77 -16.10
CA MET A 195 5.33 19.63 -16.95
C MET A 195 6.70 19.77 -17.60
N GLU A 196 7.15 20.99 -17.85
CA GLU A 196 8.41 21.29 -18.53
C GLU A 196 9.55 21.68 -17.58
N SER A 197 9.28 21.84 -16.27
CA SER A 197 10.30 22.08 -15.25
C SER A 197 11.16 20.85 -14.94
N ASP A 198 12.31 21.05 -14.31
CA ASP A 198 13.11 19.94 -13.81
C ASP A 198 12.40 19.18 -12.69
N CYS A 199 12.55 17.85 -12.66
CA CYS A 199 11.98 17.04 -11.60
C CYS A 199 12.83 17.14 -10.32
N PRO A 200 12.23 17.49 -9.17
CA PRO A 200 12.96 17.63 -7.91
C PRO A 200 13.63 16.36 -7.39
N SER A 201 13.21 15.18 -7.83
CA SER A 201 13.82 13.91 -7.42
C SER A 201 15.29 13.77 -7.85
N ILE A 202 15.76 14.58 -8.80
CA ILE A 202 17.17 14.69 -9.20
C ILE A 202 17.87 15.89 -8.51
N GLY A 203 17.35 16.34 -7.36
CA GLY A 203 17.99 17.38 -6.55
C GLY A 203 17.24 18.71 -6.39
N GLY A 204 15.94 18.77 -6.65
CA GLY A 204 15.11 19.98 -6.52
C GLY A 204 14.02 19.94 -5.44
N THR A 205 13.33 21.06 -5.19
CA THR A 205 12.37 21.28 -4.09
C THR A 205 10.90 21.44 -4.52
N GLY A 206 10.45 20.92 -5.66
CA GLY A 206 9.05 21.02 -6.12
C GLY A 206 8.23 19.73 -5.95
N PRO A 207 6.95 19.71 -6.30
CA PRO A 207 6.14 18.50 -6.20
C PRO A 207 6.70 17.39 -7.09
N SER A 208 7.21 16.32 -6.43
CA SER A 208 7.91 15.22 -7.09
C SER A 208 6.94 14.31 -7.84
N TYR A 209 5.70 14.19 -7.40
CA TYR A 209 4.73 13.23 -7.92
C TYR A 209 3.60 13.94 -8.69
N ILE A 210 3.28 13.42 -9.88
CA ILE A 210 2.23 13.97 -10.74
C ILE A 210 1.16 12.89 -10.95
N HIS A 211 0.20 12.82 -10.04
CA HIS A 211 -1.02 12.03 -10.27
C HIS A 211 -2.05 12.84 -11.04
N GLY A 212 -2.83 12.17 -11.85
CA GLY A 212 -3.97 12.72 -12.56
C GLY A 212 -3.66 13.10 -14.01
N THR A 213 -4.71 13.08 -14.79
CA THR A 213 -4.69 13.31 -16.23
C THR A 213 -4.60 14.82 -16.51
N PRO A 214 -3.65 15.28 -17.35
CA PRO A 214 -3.72 16.62 -17.93
C PRO A 214 -5.04 16.77 -18.71
N ALA A 215 -5.76 17.87 -18.51
CA ALA A 215 -7.01 18.11 -19.21
C ALA A 215 -6.82 18.14 -20.74
N GLY A 216 -7.79 17.61 -21.48
CA GLY A 216 -7.90 17.77 -22.93
C GLY A 216 -7.10 16.76 -23.78
N ILE A 217 -6.52 15.70 -23.21
CA ILE A 217 -5.88 14.66 -24.02
C ILE A 217 -6.93 13.68 -24.51
N SER A 218 -7.14 13.64 -25.86
CA SER A 218 -8.09 12.70 -26.48
C SER A 218 -7.65 11.25 -26.31
N GLY A 219 -8.60 10.39 -25.92
CA GLY A 219 -8.45 8.93 -25.84
C GLY A 219 -8.94 8.17 -27.08
N LEU A 220 -9.37 8.87 -28.16
CA LEU A 220 -9.95 8.28 -29.34
C LEU A 220 -8.98 8.27 -30.53
N ASP A 221 -9.01 7.21 -31.32
CA ASP A 221 -8.36 7.15 -32.64
C ASP A 221 -9.15 7.89 -33.71
N ALA A 222 -8.67 7.89 -34.95
CA ALA A 222 -9.33 8.53 -36.08
C ALA A 222 -10.69 7.90 -36.44
N ALA A 223 -10.96 6.68 -36.01
CA ALA A 223 -12.23 5.97 -36.21
C ALA A 223 -13.20 6.16 -35.01
N GLY A 224 -12.81 6.96 -34.02
CA GLY A 224 -13.62 7.19 -32.81
C GLY A 224 -13.59 6.05 -31.79
N LYS A 225 -12.60 5.14 -31.88
CA LYS A 225 -12.41 4.05 -30.93
C LYS A 225 -11.35 4.42 -29.88
N PRO A 226 -11.44 3.88 -28.63
CA PRO A 226 -10.40 4.05 -27.66
C PRO A 226 -9.03 3.60 -28.19
N ILE A 227 -7.99 4.41 -27.97
CA ILE A 227 -6.59 4.03 -28.25
C ILE A 227 -6.10 3.00 -27.25
N PHE A 228 -4.97 2.36 -27.55
CA PHE A 228 -4.36 1.34 -26.68
C PHE A 228 -4.21 1.84 -25.24
N GLY A 229 -4.60 1.01 -24.27
CA GLY A 229 -4.50 1.28 -22.83
C GLY A 229 -5.55 2.27 -22.30
N VAL A 230 -6.54 2.67 -23.12
CA VAL A 230 -7.72 3.44 -22.72
C VAL A 230 -8.95 2.54 -22.88
N TYR A 231 -9.75 2.44 -21.82
CA TYR A 231 -10.93 1.57 -21.78
C TYR A 231 -12.21 2.41 -21.78
N ALA A 232 -13.30 1.83 -22.26
CA ALA A 232 -14.61 2.43 -22.08
C ALA A 232 -14.90 2.61 -20.58
N ALA A 233 -15.52 3.72 -20.20
CA ALA A 233 -15.93 3.92 -18.82
C ALA A 233 -16.89 2.80 -18.39
N PRO A 234 -16.66 2.13 -17.25
CA PRO A 234 -17.55 1.10 -16.77
C PRO A 234 -18.90 1.72 -16.36
N GLN A 235 -19.97 0.94 -16.49
CA GLN A 235 -21.32 1.33 -16.04
C GLN A 235 -21.44 1.14 -14.51
N LEU A 236 -20.55 1.81 -13.76
CA LEU A 236 -20.49 1.76 -12.31
C LEU A 236 -20.69 3.15 -11.73
N GLN A 237 -21.36 3.22 -10.59
CA GLN A 237 -21.42 4.44 -9.80
C GLN A 237 -20.14 4.59 -8.98
N PRO A 238 -19.64 5.81 -8.72
CA PRO A 238 -18.55 6.03 -7.79
C PRO A 238 -18.81 5.33 -6.45
N GLY A 239 -17.80 4.65 -5.91
CA GLY A 239 -17.90 3.85 -4.69
C GLY A 239 -18.43 2.42 -4.87
N SER A 240 -18.74 1.99 -6.10
CA SER A 240 -19.12 0.59 -6.38
C SER A 240 -17.92 -0.34 -6.34
N ALA A 241 -18.12 -1.58 -5.87
CA ALA A 241 -17.11 -2.63 -5.90
C ALA A 241 -16.79 -3.09 -7.33
N ASP A 242 -15.57 -3.58 -7.54
CA ASP A 242 -15.17 -4.32 -8.75
C ASP A 242 -14.00 -5.30 -8.46
N HIS A 243 -13.62 -6.07 -9.48
CA HIS A 243 -12.54 -7.08 -9.37
C HIS A 243 -11.17 -6.57 -9.84
N ARG A 244 -10.97 -5.25 -9.93
CA ARG A 244 -9.74 -4.66 -10.42
C ARG A 244 -8.81 -4.32 -9.28
N THR A 245 -7.50 -4.45 -9.53
CA THR A 245 -6.44 -4.08 -8.60
C THR A 245 -5.62 -2.93 -9.17
N GLN A 246 -4.80 -2.30 -8.32
CA GLN A 246 -3.84 -1.27 -8.73
C GLN A 246 -2.92 -1.79 -9.82
N ALA A 247 -2.51 -0.92 -10.75
CA ALA A 247 -1.55 -1.28 -11.79
C ALA A 247 -0.24 -1.82 -11.22
N TYR A 248 0.34 -2.79 -11.92
CA TYR A 248 1.68 -3.28 -11.63
C TYR A 248 2.72 -2.55 -12.50
N ASN A 249 3.98 -2.61 -12.07
CA ASN A 249 5.10 -2.13 -12.83
C ASN A 249 6.38 -2.92 -12.50
N PHE A 250 7.49 -2.50 -13.09
CA PHE A 250 8.82 -2.82 -12.59
C PHE A 250 9.48 -1.57 -12.00
N ARG A 251 10.17 -1.74 -10.88
CA ARG A 251 11.11 -0.76 -10.35
C ARG A 251 12.45 -1.05 -10.99
N ILE A 252 13.05 -0.09 -11.66
CA ILE A 252 14.19 -0.32 -12.56
C ILE A 252 15.41 0.45 -12.06
N CYS A 253 16.51 -0.26 -11.84
CA CYS A 253 17.79 0.37 -11.51
C CYS A 253 18.43 0.92 -12.78
N VAL A 254 18.60 2.25 -12.87
CA VAL A 254 19.14 2.94 -14.04
C VAL A 254 20.32 3.82 -13.67
N THR A 255 21.15 4.14 -14.67
CA THR A 255 22.32 5.02 -14.49
C THR A 255 22.61 5.83 -15.75
N GLN A 256 23.32 6.96 -15.59
CA GLN A 256 23.93 7.72 -16.68
C GLN A 256 25.44 7.48 -16.80
N ARG A 257 26.03 6.70 -15.89
CA ARG A 257 27.47 6.40 -15.91
C ARG A 257 27.85 5.60 -17.16
N PRO A 258 28.75 6.11 -18.03
CA PRO A 258 29.09 5.43 -19.29
C PRO A 258 29.71 4.04 -19.10
N ASP A 259 30.43 3.83 -17.98
CA ASP A 259 31.10 2.56 -17.65
C ASP A 259 30.13 1.46 -17.15
N LEU A 260 28.96 1.87 -16.63
CA LEU A 260 27.94 0.96 -16.09
C LEU A 260 26.68 0.88 -16.96
N LYS A 261 26.46 1.83 -17.84
CA LYS A 261 25.23 1.95 -18.61
C LYS A 261 25.12 0.88 -19.69
N VAL A 262 23.97 0.17 -19.72
CA VAL A 262 23.52 -0.66 -20.83
C VAL A 262 22.34 0.05 -21.48
N PRO A 263 22.33 0.28 -22.80
CA PRO A 263 21.21 0.90 -23.50
C PRO A 263 19.89 0.14 -23.25
N PHE A 264 18.77 0.86 -23.23
CA PHE A 264 17.46 0.24 -23.13
C PHE A 264 17.19 -0.66 -24.35
N PRO A 265 16.81 -1.92 -24.15
CA PRO A 265 16.61 -2.85 -25.25
C PRO A 265 15.29 -2.58 -25.99
N LYS A 266 15.24 -2.95 -27.26
CA LYS A 266 14.01 -3.02 -28.05
C LYS A 266 13.37 -4.38 -27.83
N PRO A 267 12.14 -4.48 -27.30
CA PRO A 267 11.48 -5.78 -27.19
C PRO A 267 11.08 -6.32 -28.57
N ALA A 268 11.05 -7.65 -28.70
CA ALA A 268 10.67 -8.28 -29.96
C ALA A 268 9.22 -7.96 -30.40
N THR A 269 8.35 -7.72 -29.44
CA THR A 269 6.93 -7.39 -29.62
C THR A 269 6.68 -5.87 -29.75
N TYR A 270 7.73 -5.07 -30.02
CA TYR A 270 7.61 -3.62 -30.09
C TYR A 270 6.58 -3.17 -31.13
N ASP A 271 5.58 -2.41 -30.65
CA ASP A 271 4.56 -1.76 -31.47
C ASP A 271 4.43 -0.29 -31.04
N PRO A 272 4.81 0.68 -31.89
CA PRO A 272 4.72 2.10 -31.55
C PRO A 272 3.29 2.59 -31.32
N ALA A 273 2.26 1.89 -31.80
CA ALA A 273 0.87 2.26 -31.57
C ALA A 273 0.48 2.16 -30.08
N LYS A 274 1.15 1.31 -29.30
CA LYS A 274 0.94 1.19 -27.84
C LYS A 274 1.28 2.48 -27.09
N TYR A 275 2.07 3.39 -27.68
CA TYR A 275 2.57 4.62 -27.05
C TYR A 275 1.91 5.88 -27.62
N GLU A 276 0.77 5.74 -28.32
CA GLU A 276 0.03 6.88 -28.89
C GLU A 276 -0.42 7.87 -27.81
N LEU A 277 -0.89 7.39 -26.66
CA LEU A 277 -1.25 8.26 -25.53
C LEU A 277 -0.04 9.04 -24.99
N LEU A 278 1.13 8.41 -24.88
CA LEU A 278 2.38 9.07 -24.50
C LEU A 278 2.78 10.14 -25.55
N LEU A 279 2.64 9.84 -26.82
CA LEU A 279 2.91 10.80 -27.89
C LEU A 279 1.98 12.03 -27.81
N ARG A 280 0.71 11.82 -27.50
CA ARG A 280 -0.26 12.92 -27.29
C ARG A 280 0.09 13.76 -26.07
N LEU A 281 0.52 13.14 -24.99
CA LEU A 281 1.04 13.84 -23.81
C LEU A 281 2.25 14.72 -24.16
N ILE A 282 3.21 14.16 -24.89
CA ILE A 282 4.42 14.90 -25.34
C ILE A 282 4.04 16.07 -26.26
N ARG A 283 3.08 15.88 -27.16
CA ARG A 283 2.57 16.96 -28.03
C ARG A 283 1.85 18.07 -27.28
N ALA A 284 1.14 17.71 -26.21
CA ALA A 284 0.49 18.69 -25.33
C ALA A 284 1.51 19.49 -24.49
N PHE A 285 2.68 18.90 -24.21
CA PHE A 285 3.77 19.49 -23.43
C PHE A 285 5.12 19.28 -24.15
N PRO A 286 5.44 20.06 -25.21
CA PRO A 286 6.60 19.79 -26.05
C PRO A 286 7.95 19.88 -25.32
N GLY A 287 8.02 20.62 -24.22
CA GLY A 287 9.20 20.75 -23.35
C GLY A 287 9.24 19.75 -22.20
N VAL A 288 8.35 18.75 -22.17
CA VAL A 288 8.32 17.75 -21.08
C VAL A 288 9.66 17.04 -20.97
N ARG A 289 10.14 16.89 -19.73
CA ARG A 289 11.44 16.26 -19.44
C ARG A 289 11.28 14.80 -19.03
N PHE A 290 12.33 14.01 -19.27
CA PHE A 290 12.36 12.57 -18.90
C PHE A 290 12.02 12.36 -17.42
N GLY A 291 12.60 13.16 -16.51
CA GLY A 291 12.30 13.12 -15.08
C GLY A 291 10.89 13.58 -14.68
N ARG A 292 10.04 14.03 -15.64
CA ARG A 292 8.60 14.29 -15.41
C ARG A 292 7.69 13.16 -15.86
N LEU A 293 8.21 12.25 -16.67
CA LEU A 293 7.53 11.01 -17.05
C LEU A 293 7.81 9.90 -16.04
N PHE A 294 8.95 9.99 -15.33
CA PHE A 294 9.40 9.01 -14.35
C PHE A 294 9.91 9.69 -13.08
N HIS A 295 9.68 9.05 -11.94
CA HIS A 295 10.33 9.42 -10.70
C HIS A 295 11.71 8.74 -10.65
N LEU A 296 12.77 9.56 -10.65
CA LEU A 296 14.17 9.12 -10.59
C LEU A 296 14.73 9.35 -9.20
N GLY A 297 14.68 8.32 -8.36
CA GLY A 297 15.19 8.38 -6.99
C GLY A 297 16.63 7.97 -6.88
N GLY A 298 17.52 8.86 -6.38
CA GLY A 298 18.94 8.56 -6.22
C GLY A 298 19.19 7.38 -5.26
N VAL A 299 20.14 6.52 -5.65
CA VAL A 299 20.70 5.39 -4.93
C VAL A 299 22.22 5.54 -4.90
N ALA A 300 22.97 4.62 -4.32
CA ALA A 300 24.42 4.65 -4.36
C ALA A 300 25.01 4.59 -5.78
N ASN A 301 26.29 5.00 -5.90
CA ASN A 301 27.11 4.81 -7.10
C ASN A 301 26.53 5.44 -8.37
N ASP A 302 25.86 6.60 -8.26
CA ASP A 302 25.17 7.29 -9.36
C ASP A 302 24.17 6.40 -10.10
N LYS A 303 23.51 5.52 -9.35
CA LYS A 303 22.37 4.76 -9.78
C LYS A 303 21.08 5.41 -9.29
N TYR A 304 19.99 5.11 -9.96
CA TYR A 304 18.69 5.67 -9.67
C TYR A 304 17.60 4.59 -9.76
N ASP A 305 16.63 4.69 -8.90
CA ASP A 305 15.39 3.92 -8.97
C ASP A 305 14.43 4.65 -9.90
N LEU A 306 14.13 4.08 -11.05
CA LEU A 306 13.15 4.57 -11.99
C LEU A 306 11.77 3.97 -11.62
N ASN A 307 10.86 4.85 -11.20
CA ASN A 307 9.52 4.51 -10.76
C ASN A 307 8.44 5.22 -11.59
N ALA A 308 7.21 4.75 -11.45
CA ALA A 308 6.04 5.35 -12.09
C ALA A 308 5.81 6.78 -11.62
N GLN A 309 5.41 7.65 -12.57
CA GLN A 309 4.98 9.01 -12.33
C GLN A 309 4.08 9.50 -13.47
N GLY A 310 3.01 10.20 -13.12
CA GLY A 310 2.16 10.87 -14.10
C GLY A 310 1.25 9.95 -14.93
N LEU A 311 0.64 10.54 -15.97
CA LEU A 311 -0.39 9.92 -16.79
C LEU A 311 0.11 8.67 -17.55
N PHE A 312 1.33 8.71 -18.08
CA PHE A 312 1.91 7.61 -18.83
C PHE A 312 3.33 7.34 -18.33
N SER A 313 3.55 6.19 -17.75
CA SER A 313 4.75 5.86 -17.03
C SER A 313 4.96 4.33 -17.01
N THR A 314 5.75 3.81 -16.07
CA THR A 314 6.01 2.37 -15.94
C THR A 314 4.81 1.57 -15.43
N ASP A 315 3.80 2.21 -14.86
CA ASP A 315 2.54 1.54 -14.54
C ASP A 315 1.80 1.12 -15.82
N TYR A 316 1.30 -0.13 -15.85
CA TYR A 316 0.52 -0.67 -16.95
C TYR A 316 -0.93 -0.93 -16.50
N PRO A 317 -1.76 0.12 -16.37
CA PRO A 317 -3.12 0.01 -15.83
C PRO A 317 -4.01 -0.93 -16.62
N GLY A 318 -4.71 -1.81 -15.91
CA GLY A 318 -5.65 -2.76 -16.47
C GLY A 318 -5.03 -4.06 -17.03
N ALA A 319 -3.70 -4.12 -17.21
CA ALA A 319 -3.02 -5.29 -17.77
C ALA A 319 -2.86 -6.45 -16.77
N ASN A 320 -3.01 -6.17 -15.47
CA ASN A 320 -2.77 -7.12 -14.37
C ASN A 320 -4.05 -7.80 -13.83
N THR A 321 -5.22 -7.50 -14.38
CA THR A 321 -6.52 -7.95 -13.83
C THR A 321 -6.62 -9.47 -13.64
N ALA A 322 -6.02 -10.27 -14.55
CA ALA A 322 -6.04 -11.73 -14.45
C ALA A 322 -4.90 -12.31 -13.59
N TYR A 323 -3.95 -11.49 -13.10
CA TYR A 323 -2.76 -11.98 -12.39
C TYR A 323 -3.08 -12.64 -11.03
N PRO A 324 -3.91 -12.06 -10.14
CA PRO A 324 -4.14 -12.62 -8.82
C PRO A 324 -4.66 -14.05 -8.85
N GLU A 325 -5.59 -14.35 -9.76
CA GLU A 325 -6.23 -15.67 -9.92
C GLU A 325 -5.60 -16.50 -11.06
N GLY A 326 -4.59 -15.96 -11.74
CA GLY A 326 -3.92 -16.59 -12.86
C GLY A 326 -3.11 -17.82 -12.44
N ASP A 327 -3.08 -18.83 -13.30
CA ASP A 327 -2.12 -19.92 -13.20
C ASP A 327 -0.69 -19.45 -13.56
N ALA A 328 0.28 -20.33 -13.44
CA ALA A 328 1.68 -20.01 -13.69
C ALA A 328 1.92 -19.48 -15.11
N ALA A 329 1.21 -20.01 -16.12
CA ALA A 329 1.35 -19.59 -17.52
C ALA A 329 0.76 -18.18 -17.72
N THR A 330 -0.41 -17.91 -17.17
CA THR A 330 -1.06 -16.59 -17.20
C THR A 330 -0.19 -15.54 -16.51
N ARG A 331 0.35 -15.84 -15.33
CA ARG A 331 1.24 -14.91 -14.60
C ARG A 331 2.54 -14.66 -15.34
N ALA A 332 3.14 -15.69 -15.93
CA ALA A 332 4.35 -15.55 -16.74
C ALA A 332 4.10 -14.66 -17.97
N GLN A 333 2.95 -14.82 -18.65
CA GLN A 333 2.57 -13.98 -19.78
C GLN A 333 2.40 -12.53 -19.36
N ILE A 334 1.69 -12.27 -18.26
CA ILE A 334 1.49 -10.90 -17.71
C ILE A 334 2.84 -10.29 -17.31
N TRP A 335 3.74 -11.07 -16.72
CA TRP A 335 5.09 -10.62 -16.39
C TRP A 335 5.83 -10.17 -17.66
N GLN A 336 5.81 -10.99 -18.71
CA GLN A 336 6.47 -10.68 -19.99
C GLN A 336 5.82 -9.46 -20.68
N ASP A 337 4.48 -9.36 -20.66
CA ASP A 337 3.76 -8.22 -21.22
C ASP A 337 4.16 -6.89 -20.55
N HIS A 338 4.40 -6.90 -19.24
CA HIS A 338 4.89 -5.73 -18.53
C HIS A 338 6.35 -5.39 -18.89
N VAL A 339 7.21 -6.40 -19.06
CA VAL A 339 8.58 -6.21 -19.58
C VAL A 339 8.53 -5.54 -20.95
N ASP A 340 7.79 -6.14 -21.88
CA ASP A 340 7.68 -5.67 -23.26
C ASP A 340 7.09 -4.26 -23.34
N PHE A 341 6.07 -3.97 -22.53
CA PHE A 341 5.46 -2.64 -22.46
C PHE A 341 6.44 -1.57 -22.00
N ILE A 342 7.17 -1.82 -20.91
CA ILE A 342 8.08 -0.80 -20.34
C ILE A 342 9.34 -0.66 -21.20
N GLN A 343 9.96 -1.74 -21.65
CA GLN A 343 11.09 -1.69 -22.58
C GLN A 343 10.72 -0.97 -23.87
N GLY A 344 9.56 -1.28 -24.42
CA GLY A 344 9.07 -0.63 -25.64
C GLY A 344 8.77 0.86 -25.45
N MET A 345 8.28 1.26 -24.26
CA MET A 345 8.10 2.67 -23.93
C MET A 345 9.42 3.44 -23.88
N LEU A 346 10.43 2.88 -23.21
CA LEU A 346 11.77 3.47 -23.16
C LEU A 346 12.42 3.51 -24.53
N TRP A 347 12.25 2.46 -25.33
CA TRP A 347 12.70 2.44 -26.73
C TRP A 347 12.00 3.51 -27.58
N PHE A 348 10.68 3.64 -27.46
CA PHE A 348 9.88 4.67 -28.15
C PHE A 348 10.40 6.08 -27.80
N LEU A 349 10.58 6.38 -26.52
CA LEU A 349 11.09 7.66 -26.05
C LEU A 349 12.49 7.99 -26.59
N GLY A 350 13.34 7.00 -26.76
CA GLY A 350 14.71 7.18 -27.22
C GLY A 350 14.87 7.20 -28.77
N HIS A 351 13.94 6.63 -29.53
CA HIS A 351 14.18 6.33 -30.96
C HIS A 351 13.06 6.77 -31.92
N ASP A 352 11.83 7.00 -31.46
CA ASP A 352 10.74 7.40 -32.36
C ASP A 352 10.93 8.86 -32.82
N GLU A 353 10.94 9.10 -34.13
CA GLU A 353 11.18 10.43 -34.70
C GLU A 353 10.10 11.45 -34.36
N ARG A 354 8.92 11.01 -33.96
CA ARG A 354 7.80 11.88 -33.51
C ARG A 354 8.04 12.45 -32.10
N VAL A 355 8.98 11.88 -31.33
CA VAL A 355 9.42 12.37 -30.03
C VAL A 355 10.45 13.50 -30.23
N PRO A 356 10.35 14.66 -29.57
CA PRO A 356 11.31 15.74 -29.68
C PRO A 356 12.76 15.27 -29.42
N GLN A 357 13.73 15.77 -30.24
CA GLN A 357 15.13 15.36 -30.14
C GLN A 357 15.68 15.50 -28.72
N SER A 358 15.37 16.63 -28.04
CA SER A 358 15.83 16.88 -26.66
C SER A 358 15.36 15.81 -25.66
N LEU A 359 14.16 15.27 -25.82
CA LEU A 359 13.64 14.20 -24.97
C LEU A 359 14.25 12.85 -25.31
N ARG A 360 14.50 12.58 -26.63
CA ARG A 360 15.24 11.39 -27.09
C ARG A 360 16.64 11.36 -26.49
N ASP A 361 17.35 12.49 -26.54
CA ASP A 361 18.71 12.62 -25.99
C ASP A 361 18.72 12.42 -24.47
N GLN A 362 17.74 12.99 -23.77
CA GLN A 362 17.55 12.74 -22.32
C GLN A 362 17.33 11.26 -22.04
N CYS A 363 16.41 10.59 -22.75
CA CYS A 363 16.16 9.17 -22.58
C CYS A 363 17.42 8.33 -22.83
N ASN A 364 18.14 8.58 -23.93
CA ASN A 364 19.34 7.86 -24.32
C ASN A 364 20.56 8.16 -23.41
N SER A 365 20.50 9.23 -22.60
CA SER A 365 21.51 9.47 -21.58
C SER A 365 21.42 8.44 -20.44
N TRP A 366 20.25 7.84 -20.20
CA TRP A 366 20.01 6.79 -19.22
C TRP A 366 20.14 5.39 -19.84
N GLY A 367 20.30 4.38 -18.97
CA GLY A 367 20.26 2.97 -19.34
C GLY A 367 20.22 2.08 -18.11
N LEU A 368 20.08 0.77 -18.33
CA LEU A 368 20.12 -0.25 -17.27
C LEU A 368 21.52 -0.31 -16.65
N CYS A 369 21.60 -0.81 -15.41
CA CYS A 369 22.88 -0.98 -14.72
C CYS A 369 23.45 -2.38 -15.00
N LYS A 370 24.63 -2.43 -15.65
CA LYS A 370 25.27 -3.68 -16.10
C LYS A 370 25.72 -4.59 -14.95
N ASP A 371 25.83 -4.08 -13.74
CA ASP A 371 26.21 -4.80 -12.54
C ASP A 371 25.02 -5.18 -11.64
N GLU A 372 23.80 -4.97 -12.13
CA GLU A 372 22.55 -5.44 -11.53
C GLU A 372 21.86 -6.42 -12.49
N PHE A 373 21.31 -7.52 -11.99
CA PHE A 373 20.51 -8.49 -12.75
C PHE A 373 21.22 -9.00 -14.04
N ALA A 374 22.55 -9.20 -13.98
CA ALA A 374 23.34 -9.58 -15.15
C ALA A 374 22.92 -10.93 -15.76
N ASP A 375 22.39 -11.83 -14.95
CA ASP A 375 21.82 -13.12 -15.31
C ASP A 375 20.39 -13.04 -15.88
N ASN A 376 19.76 -11.85 -15.85
CA ASN A 376 18.43 -11.58 -16.41
C ASN A 376 18.46 -10.41 -17.40
N GLN A 377 19.48 -10.31 -18.23
CA GLN A 377 19.64 -9.26 -19.24
C GLN A 377 19.58 -7.84 -18.64
N TYR A 378 20.04 -7.69 -17.40
CA TYR A 378 20.04 -6.45 -16.62
C TYR A 378 18.65 -5.93 -16.26
N TRP A 379 17.60 -6.76 -16.46
CA TRP A 379 16.22 -6.44 -16.11
C TRP A 379 15.88 -6.96 -14.72
N PRO A 380 15.12 -6.20 -13.88
CA PRO A 380 14.72 -6.66 -12.55
C PRO A 380 13.87 -7.91 -12.59
N TYR A 381 14.01 -8.78 -11.58
CA TYR A 381 13.28 -10.03 -11.50
C TYR A 381 11.83 -9.87 -11.10
N ALA A 382 11.58 -8.99 -10.12
CA ALA A 382 10.29 -8.91 -9.46
C ALA A 382 9.35 -7.93 -10.17
N LEU A 383 8.25 -8.45 -10.70
CA LEU A 383 7.09 -7.61 -11.01
C LEU A 383 6.54 -7.04 -9.70
N TYR A 384 6.29 -5.74 -9.64
CA TYR A 384 5.70 -5.11 -8.48
C TYR A 384 4.20 -5.45 -8.40
N VAL A 385 3.89 -6.59 -7.79
CA VAL A 385 2.54 -6.98 -7.42
C VAL A 385 2.12 -6.14 -6.23
N ARG A 386 1.51 -4.97 -6.50
CA ARG A 386 1.09 -4.03 -5.44
C ARG A 386 -0.05 -4.58 -4.61
N GLU A 387 -0.89 -5.40 -5.22
CA GLU A 387 -2.07 -5.98 -4.61
C GLU A 387 -2.50 -7.22 -5.40
N GLY A 388 -2.73 -8.31 -4.69
CA GLY A 388 -3.27 -9.55 -5.23
C GLY A 388 -4.50 -9.99 -4.46
N ARG A 389 -4.48 -11.21 -3.90
CA ARG A 389 -5.45 -11.66 -2.92
C ARG A 389 -5.23 -10.94 -1.60
N ARG A 390 -6.30 -10.59 -0.91
CA ARG A 390 -6.27 -10.09 0.47
C ARG A 390 -7.14 -10.97 1.34
N MET A 391 -6.59 -11.49 2.43
CA MET A 391 -7.30 -12.39 3.35
C MET A 391 -8.54 -11.73 3.94
N ILE A 392 -9.57 -12.51 4.22
CA ILE A 392 -10.71 -12.15 5.08
C ILE A 392 -10.59 -13.00 6.35
N GLY A 393 -9.74 -12.54 7.27
CA GLY A 393 -9.37 -13.25 8.49
C GLY A 393 -10.26 -12.91 9.69
N GLU A 394 -9.69 -13.07 10.88
CA GLU A 394 -10.36 -12.78 12.15
C GLU A 394 -10.62 -11.26 12.33
N TYR A 395 -9.80 -10.42 11.75
CA TYR A 395 -9.94 -8.98 11.76
C TYR A 395 -9.49 -8.41 10.40
N VAL A 396 -10.27 -7.54 9.80
CA VAL A 396 -9.92 -6.84 8.57
C VAL A 396 -9.49 -5.42 8.93
N MET A 397 -8.23 -5.07 8.63
CA MET A 397 -7.76 -3.68 8.71
C MET A 397 -8.48 -2.84 7.65
N VAL A 398 -9.01 -1.68 8.02
CA VAL A 398 -9.80 -0.80 7.13
C VAL A 398 -9.31 0.65 7.21
N GLN A 399 -9.81 1.52 6.35
CA GLN A 399 -9.39 2.93 6.24
C GLN A 399 -9.32 3.65 7.60
N LYS A 400 -10.32 3.46 8.48
CA LYS A 400 -10.35 4.11 9.79
C LYS A 400 -9.20 3.65 10.72
N ASP A 401 -8.69 2.43 10.55
CA ASP A 401 -7.57 1.91 11.33
C ASP A 401 -6.25 2.64 11.03
N LEU A 402 -6.18 3.35 9.91
CA LEU A 402 -5.04 4.14 9.48
C LEU A 402 -5.17 5.62 9.82
N GLN A 403 -6.38 6.08 10.09
CA GLN A 403 -6.70 7.50 10.18
C GLN A 403 -7.25 7.92 11.54
N ASN A 404 -8.06 7.09 12.20
CA ASN A 404 -8.75 7.41 13.46
C ASN A 404 -8.53 6.36 14.54
N ASP A 405 -8.88 5.10 14.27
CA ASP A 405 -8.76 3.97 15.21
C ASP A 405 -7.39 3.31 15.11
N ILE A 406 -6.34 4.12 15.23
CA ILE A 406 -4.95 3.74 14.97
C ILE A 406 -4.32 2.83 16.04
N PHE A 407 -5.00 2.57 17.15
CA PHE A 407 -4.48 1.78 18.26
C PHE A 407 -5.07 0.38 18.31
N LYS A 408 -4.21 -0.62 18.49
CA LYS A 408 -4.59 -2.03 18.57
C LYS A 408 -3.97 -2.68 19.81
N GLU A 409 -4.78 -3.32 20.66
CA GLU A 409 -4.29 -3.99 21.87
C GLU A 409 -3.29 -5.10 21.52
N ASP A 410 -3.55 -5.81 20.44
CA ASP A 410 -2.74 -6.90 19.89
C ASP A 410 -1.75 -6.43 18.81
N SER A 411 -1.25 -5.20 18.92
CA SER A 411 -0.29 -4.63 17.97
C SER A 411 0.96 -5.48 17.80
N VAL A 412 1.35 -5.76 16.55
CA VAL A 412 2.55 -6.53 16.18
C VAL A 412 3.50 -5.78 15.25
N GLY A 413 3.17 -4.55 14.90
CA GLY A 413 3.95 -3.68 14.05
C GLY A 413 3.25 -2.34 13.85
N MET A 414 3.92 -1.43 13.18
CA MET A 414 3.36 -0.13 12.81
C MET A 414 3.50 0.13 11.32
N GLY A 415 2.51 0.83 10.75
CA GLY A 415 2.59 1.47 9.44
C GLY A 415 2.50 2.99 9.60
N SER A 416 2.94 3.73 8.58
CA SER A 416 2.89 5.21 8.58
C SER A 416 2.99 5.82 7.18
N PHE A 417 2.97 4.99 6.15
CA PHE A 417 2.96 5.49 4.78
C PHE A 417 1.57 6.01 4.43
N VAL A 418 1.50 7.03 3.59
CA VAL A 418 0.22 7.53 3.07
C VAL A 418 -0.57 6.41 2.40
N ILE A 419 -1.89 6.56 2.30
CA ILE A 419 -2.73 5.65 1.53
C ILE A 419 -2.43 5.90 0.05
N ASP A 420 -1.48 5.16 -0.49
CA ASP A 420 -0.95 5.32 -1.86
C ASP A 420 -1.58 4.30 -2.80
N CYS A 421 -2.62 4.72 -3.50
CA CYS A 421 -3.27 3.92 -4.52
C CYS A 421 -2.82 4.32 -5.92
N HIS A 422 -2.23 3.39 -6.64
CA HIS A 422 -1.89 3.58 -8.05
C HIS A 422 -3.13 3.47 -8.95
N ILE A 423 -3.01 4.04 -10.15
CA ILE A 423 -4.06 4.00 -11.18
C ILE A 423 -4.48 2.55 -11.42
N VAL A 424 -5.78 2.28 -11.39
CA VAL A 424 -6.36 0.96 -11.67
C VAL A 424 -6.58 0.78 -13.16
N GLN A 425 -7.12 1.80 -13.82
CA GLN A 425 -7.33 1.84 -15.27
C GLN A 425 -7.35 3.27 -15.80
N ARG A 426 -7.25 3.40 -17.13
CA ARG A 426 -7.52 4.66 -17.84
C ARG A 426 -8.85 4.54 -18.56
N ILE A 427 -9.75 5.46 -18.34
CA ILE A 427 -11.09 5.44 -18.92
C ILE A 427 -11.30 6.60 -19.91
N LEU A 428 -12.16 6.37 -20.87
CA LEU A 428 -12.65 7.40 -21.76
C LEU A 428 -13.76 8.16 -21.08
N ALA A 429 -13.61 9.48 -20.92
CA ALA A 429 -14.65 10.36 -20.43
C ALA A 429 -15.69 10.65 -21.52
N GLU A 430 -16.85 11.22 -21.17
CA GLU A 430 -17.93 11.55 -22.09
C GLU A 430 -17.52 12.55 -23.19
N ASP A 431 -16.57 13.43 -22.89
CA ASP A 431 -15.99 14.40 -23.83
C ASP A 431 -14.91 13.81 -24.75
N GLY A 432 -14.66 12.50 -24.68
CA GLY A 432 -13.65 11.79 -25.46
C GLY A 432 -12.23 11.96 -24.94
N THR A 433 -12.03 12.59 -23.78
CA THR A 433 -10.69 12.70 -23.15
C THR A 433 -10.38 11.52 -22.26
N VAL A 434 -9.08 11.32 -21.99
CA VAL A 434 -8.61 10.26 -21.08
C VAL A 434 -8.74 10.73 -19.63
N ARG A 435 -9.16 9.84 -18.76
CA ARG A 435 -9.10 10.01 -17.30
C ARG A 435 -8.46 8.80 -16.64
N ASP A 436 -7.60 9.06 -15.68
CA ASP A 436 -7.14 8.03 -14.75
C ASP A 436 -8.27 7.69 -13.77
N GLU A 437 -8.31 6.42 -13.36
CA GLU A 437 -9.30 5.90 -12.44
C GLU A 437 -8.63 5.03 -11.38
N GLY A 438 -9.10 5.11 -10.13
CA GLY A 438 -8.71 4.27 -9.00
C GLY A 438 -7.58 4.84 -8.14
N SER A 439 -6.88 5.87 -8.56
CA SER A 439 -5.97 6.61 -7.68
C SER A 439 -6.71 7.79 -7.04
N PHE A 440 -6.27 8.21 -5.88
CA PHE A 440 -6.79 9.40 -5.21
C PHE A 440 -5.63 10.24 -4.68
N PRO A 441 -5.77 11.58 -4.69
CA PRO A 441 -4.74 12.45 -4.18
C PRO A 441 -4.77 12.47 -2.65
N ASP A 442 -3.56 12.49 -2.05
CA ASP A 442 -3.32 12.92 -0.68
C ASP A 442 -4.30 12.33 0.35
N ALA A 443 -4.29 11.01 0.51
CA ALA A 443 -4.97 10.35 1.60
C ALA A 443 -3.97 10.09 2.74
N PRO A 444 -3.87 10.98 3.74
CA PRO A 444 -2.92 10.83 4.84
C PRO A 444 -3.28 9.61 5.68
N ALA A 445 -2.26 8.85 6.08
CA ALA A 445 -2.32 7.94 7.19
C ALA A 445 -1.53 8.50 8.36
N LEU A 446 -2.01 8.32 9.57
CA LEU A 446 -1.22 8.53 10.79
C LEU A 446 -0.23 7.38 10.95
N PRO A 447 0.77 7.46 11.83
CA PRO A 447 1.40 6.26 12.35
C PRO A 447 0.35 5.43 13.08
N TYR A 448 0.10 4.22 12.57
CA TYR A 448 -0.95 3.34 13.08
C TYR A 448 -0.39 1.98 13.48
N GLN A 449 -1.05 1.31 14.41
CA GLN A 449 -0.72 -0.03 14.86
C GLN A 449 -1.40 -1.08 13.99
N ILE A 450 -0.73 -2.20 13.75
CA ILE A 450 -1.23 -3.31 12.97
C ILE A 450 -1.63 -4.45 13.91
N ALA A 451 -2.89 -4.88 13.82
CA ALA A 451 -3.43 -5.91 14.67
C ALA A 451 -2.87 -7.30 14.32
N TYR A 452 -2.46 -8.10 15.31
CA TYR A 452 -2.07 -9.49 15.12
C TYR A 452 -3.15 -10.31 14.40
N ARG A 453 -4.42 -10.10 14.76
CA ARG A 453 -5.57 -10.78 14.16
C ARG A 453 -5.72 -10.55 12.67
N SER A 454 -5.08 -9.53 12.10
CA SER A 454 -5.05 -9.34 10.65
C SER A 454 -4.10 -10.30 9.92
N LEU A 455 -3.23 -11.00 10.66
CA LEU A 455 -2.31 -12.01 10.11
C LEU A 455 -2.89 -13.43 10.18
N THR A 456 -4.02 -13.64 10.86
CA THR A 456 -4.59 -14.96 11.14
C THR A 456 -5.86 -15.20 10.34
N PRO A 457 -5.98 -16.37 9.67
CA PRO A 457 -7.25 -16.85 9.13
C PRO A 457 -8.31 -17.00 10.21
N LYS A 458 -9.56 -17.15 9.83
CA LYS A 458 -10.60 -17.64 10.76
C LYS A 458 -10.21 -19.03 11.26
N LEU A 459 -10.36 -19.27 12.56
CA LEU A 459 -9.98 -20.54 13.20
C LEU A 459 -10.60 -21.76 12.50
N THR A 460 -11.83 -21.64 12.06
CA THR A 460 -12.55 -22.71 11.36
C THR A 460 -11.99 -23.01 9.96
N GLU A 461 -11.27 -22.07 9.37
CA GLU A 461 -10.69 -22.21 8.04
C GLU A 461 -9.25 -22.75 8.12
N CYS A 462 -8.39 -22.16 8.96
CA CYS A 462 -7.03 -22.65 9.16
C CYS A 462 -6.45 -22.26 10.53
N GLU A 463 -5.99 -23.23 11.31
CA GLU A 463 -5.53 -23.02 12.68
C GLU A 463 -4.00 -22.84 12.82
N ASN A 464 -3.20 -23.14 11.77
CA ASN A 464 -1.76 -23.16 11.81
C ASN A 464 -1.09 -22.43 10.63
N LEU A 465 -1.76 -21.43 10.08
CA LEU A 465 -1.29 -20.57 8.99
C LEU A 465 -1.23 -19.11 9.45
N LEU A 466 -0.16 -18.41 9.09
CA LEU A 466 -0.02 -16.95 9.22
C LEU A 466 0.24 -16.32 7.85
N VAL A 467 -0.32 -15.12 7.60
CA VAL A 467 -0.30 -14.47 6.29
C VAL A 467 0.17 -13.01 6.43
N PRO A 468 1.49 -12.74 6.47
CA PRO A 468 2.01 -11.39 6.69
C PRO A 468 2.00 -10.47 5.46
N VAL A 469 1.88 -11.00 4.24
CA VAL A 469 1.88 -10.21 2.99
C VAL A 469 0.46 -10.01 2.48
N CYS A 470 -0.25 -11.06 2.11
CA CYS A 470 -1.66 -11.01 1.72
C CYS A 470 -2.59 -10.93 2.94
N LEU A 471 -2.21 -10.13 3.94
CA LEU A 471 -2.90 -10.01 5.23
C LEU A 471 -4.35 -9.54 5.07
N SER A 472 -5.10 -9.68 6.15
CA SER A 472 -6.52 -9.30 6.18
C SER A 472 -6.67 -7.78 6.25
N ALA A 473 -6.93 -7.17 5.10
CA ALA A 473 -7.10 -5.73 4.94
C ALA A 473 -8.04 -5.40 3.77
N SER A 474 -8.76 -4.28 3.86
CA SER A 474 -9.48 -3.71 2.73
C SER A 474 -8.52 -3.20 1.66
N HIS A 475 -9.01 -2.98 0.43
CA HIS A 475 -8.23 -2.35 -0.63
C HIS A 475 -7.57 -1.04 -0.17
N ILE A 476 -8.32 -0.19 0.54
CA ILE A 476 -7.83 1.11 0.99
C ILE A 476 -6.75 0.97 2.06
N ALA A 477 -6.96 0.14 3.07
CA ALA A 477 -5.95 -0.07 4.10
C ALA A 477 -4.68 -0.71 3.52
N TYR A 478 -4.83 -1.62 2.59
CA TYR A 478 -3.72 -2.30 1.93
C TYR A 478 -2.81 -1.34 1.16
N CYS A 479 -3.35 -0.23 0.62
CA CYS A 479 -2.56 0.80 -0.07
C CYS A 479 -1.48 1.46 0.82
N SER A 480 -1.60 1.38 2.14
CA SER A 480 -0.59 1.86 3.09
C SER A 480 0.20 0.70 3.73
N LEU A 481 -0.45 -0.45 3.94
CA LEU A 481 0.15 -1.61 4.60
C LEU A 481 1.20 -2.33 3.74
N ARG A 482 1.11 -2.23 2.42
CA ARG A 482 1.92 -2.96 1.43
C ARG A 482 3.39 -2.54 1.29
N MET A 483 3.94 -1.84 2.26
CA MET A 483 5.33 -1.39 2.23
C MET A 483 6.28 -2.48 2.72
N GLU A 484 7.41 -2.68 2.03
CA GLU A 484 8.34 -3.78 2.32
C GLU A 484 8.87 -3.80 3.77
N PRO A 485 9.21 -2.64 4.41
CA PRO A 485 9.59 -2.65 5.82
C PRO A 485 8.47 -3.10 6.76
N VAL A 486 7.21 -2.81 6.39
CA VAL A 486 6.03 -3.27 7.14
C VAL A 486 5.89 -4.79 6.99
N TYR A 487 5.99 -5.31 5.77
CA TYR A 487 5.97 -6.75 5.52
C TYR A 487 7.06 -7.50 6.31
N MET A 488 8.28 -6.95 6.39
CA MET A 488 9.34 -7.54 7.21
C MET A 488 8.98 -7.57 8.70
N ALA A 489 8.38 -6.50 9.24
CA ALA A 489 7.94 -6.46 10.64
C ALA A 489 6.83 -7.48 10.92
N LEU A 490 5.87 -7.62 9.98
CA LEU A 490 4.81 -8.62 10.08
C LEU A 490 5.35 -10.05 9.90
N GLY A 491 6.38 -10.23 9.08
CA GLY A 491 7.14 -11.49 8.98
C GLY A 491 7.80 -11.86 10.30
N GLN A 492 8.50 -10.91 10.96
CA GLN A 492 9.08 -11.12 12.29
C GLN A 492 8.00 -11.56 13.29
N ALA A 493 6.88 -10.88 13.33
CA ALA A 493 5.77 -11.23 14.21
C ALA A 493 5.22 -12.64 13.91
N SER A 494 5.07 -12.97 12.61
CA SER A 494 4.60 -14.30 12.18
C SER A 494 5.56 -15.42 12.56
N GLY A 495 6.87 -15.20 12.44
CA GLY A 495 7.89 -16.17 12.88
C GLY A 495 7.82 -16.45 14.37
N LEU A 496 7.76 -15.39 15.21
CA LEU A 496 7.58 -15.54 16.66
C LEU A 496 6.28 -16.23 17.03
N ALA A 497 5.16 -15.79 16.43
CA ALA A 497 3.84 -16.34 16.70
C ALA A 497 3.75 -17.83 16.35
N ALA A 498 4.35 -18.24 15.23
CA ALA A 498 4.43 -19.66 14.83
C ALA A 498 5.18 -20.50 15.87
N VAL A 499 6.33 -20.02 16.37
CA VAL A 499 7.08 -20.72 17.41
C VAL A 499 6.30 -20.79 18.72
N MET A 500 5.67 -19.71 19.15
CA MET A 500 4.83 -19.68 20.36
C MET A 500 3.64 -20.64 20.26
N ALA A 501 2.94 -20.65 19.13
CA ALA A 501 1.82 -21.56 18.90
C ALA A 501 2.26 -23.04 18.95
N MET A 502 3.41 -23.34 18.36
CA MET A 502 4.01 -24.67 18.36
C MET A 502 4.42 -25.12 19.77
N GLN A 503 5.14 -24.26 20.53
CA GLN A 503 5.60 -24.53 21.89
C GLN A 503 4.42 -24.77 22.85
N ASN A 504 3.37 -23.97 22.72
CA ASN A 504 2.17 -24.04 23.57
C ASN A 504 1.15 -25.07 23.06
N LYS A 505 1.40 -25.73 21.90
CA LYS A 505 0.50 -26.68 21.26
C LYS A 505 -0.91 -26.10 21.05
N THR A 506 -0.99 -24.86 20.60
CA THR A 506 -2.24 -24.13 20.36
C THR A 506 -2.35 -23.69 18.90
N SER A 507 -3.50 -23.18 18.50
CA SER A 507 -3.68 -22.52 17.21
C SER A 507 -3.00 -21.15 17.18
N VAL A 508 -2.72 -20.62 15.99
CA VAL A 508 -2.14 -19.27 15.83
C VAL A 508 -3.12 -18.20 16.36
N GLN A 509 -4.43 -18.45 16.37
CA GLN A 509 -5.43 -17.53 16.91
C GLN A 509 -5.46 -17.48 18.44
N ALA A 510 -4.99 -18.53 19.11
CA ALA A 510 -5.09 -18.68 20.57
C ALA A 510 -3.77 -18.42 21.31
N ILE A 511 -2.77 -17.84 20.66
CA ILE A 511 -1.52 -17.46 21.34
C ILE A 511 -1.74 -16.27 22.29
N ASP A 512 -0.89 -16.16 23.30
CA ASP A 512 -0.84 -14.98 24.16
C ASP A 512 -0.21 -13.80 23.42
N THR A 513 -1.06 -12.89 22.93
CA THR A 513 -0.62 -11.70 22.18
C THR A 513 0.16 -10.71 23.04
N LYS A 514 -0.04 -10.70 24.38
CA LYS A 514 0.76 -9.87 25.29
C LYS A 514 2.18 -10.39 25.39
N ALA A 515 2.34 -11.71 25.50
CA ALA A 515 3.65 -12.34 25.48
C ALA A 515 4.36 -12.17 24.12
N LEU A 516 3.62 -12.25 23.00
CA LEU A 516 4.16 -11.96 21.68
C LEU A 516 4.65 -10.51 21.58
N LYS A 517 3.83 -9.55 22.05
CA LYS A 517 4.18 -8.13 22.10
C LYS A 517 5.48 -7.93 22.88
N GLN A 518 5.63 -8.55 24.04
CA GLN A 518 6.84 -8.44 24.86
C GLN A 518 8.07 -8.99 24.12
N LYS A 519 7.97 -10.16 23.49
CA LYS A 519 9.07 -10.74 22.70
C LYS A 519 9.48 -9.85 21.53
N LEU A 520 8.51 -9.23 20.84
CA LEU A 520 8.78 -8.25 19.77
C LEU A 520 9.54 -7.03 20.29
N LEU A 521 9.13 -6.48 21.44
CA LEU A 521 9.81 -5.35 22.09
C LEU A 521 11.24 -5.73 22.52
N ASP A 522 11.45 -6.92 23.08
CA ASP A 522 12.77 -7.44 23.44
C ASP A 522 13.69 -7.54 22.22
N GLN A 523 13.13 -7.85 21.04
CA GLN A 523 13.79 -7.83 19.74
C GLN A 523 13.80 -6.45 19.07
N LYS A 524 13.51 -5.37 19.82
CA LYS A 524 13.57 -3.96 19.36
C LYS A 524 12.56 -3.60 18.26
N ALA A 525 11.47 -4.35 18.12
CA ALA A 525 10.36 -3.92 17.27
C ALA A 525 9.73 -2.64 17.82
N VAL A 526 9.21 -1.80 16.94
CA VAL A 526 8.45 -0.60 17.33
C VAL A 526 6.97 -0.93 17.18
N LEU A 527 6.25 -0.90 18.30
CA LEU A 527 4.83 -1.24 18.36
C LEU A 527 3.96 -0.04 18.78
N GLU A 528 4.58 1.04 19.22
CA GLU A 528 3.94 2.30 19.61
C GLU A 528 4.96 3.43 19.54
N LEU A 529 4.51 4.64 19.21
CA LEU A 529 5.31 5.86 19.32
C LEU A 529 4.86 6.67 20.57
N ALA A 530 5.81 7.18 21.34
CA ALA A 530 5.53 7.93 22.56
C ALA A 530 4.63 9.16 22.31
N GLU A 531 4.80 9.81 21.17
CA GLU A 531 3.97 10.96 20.77
C GLU A 531 2.49 10.59 20.58
N LEU A 532 2.19 9.36 20.14
CA LEU A 532 0.82 8.88 19.98
C LEU A 532 0.15 8.56 21.33
N ALA A 533 0.91 8.21 22.36
CA ALA A 533 0.38 7.92 23.68
C ALA A 533 -0.27 9.16 24.33
N THR A 534 0.17 10.35 23.93
CA THR A 534 -0.36 11.64 24.42
C THR A 534 -1.42 12.25 23.52
N MET A 535 -1.75 11.60 22.38
CA MET A 535 -2.77 12.07 21.46
C MET A 535 -4.17 12.00 22.09
N ALA A 536 -4.94 13.05 21.91
CA ALA A 536 -6.35 13.05 22.31
C ALA A 536 -7.14 12.06 21.44
N ARG A 537 -7.92 11.22 22.07
CA ARG A 537 -8.69 10.15 21.42
C ARG A 537 -10.18 10.34 21.65
N SER A 538 -10.98 10.31 20.58
CA SER A 538 -12.44 10.38 20.65
C SER A 538 -13.03 9.31 21.58
N SER A 539 -12.49 8.09 21.52
CA SER A 539 -12.92 6.94 22.34
C SER A 539 -12.70 7.10 23.84
N LYS A 540 -11.88 8.08 24.27
CA LYS A 540 -11.60 8.37 25.69
C LYS A 540 -12.33 9.60 26.22
N LEU A 541 -13.06 10.31 25.37
CA LEU A 541 -13.79 11.52 25.76
C LEU A 541 -15.19 11.18 26.27
N PRO A 542 -15.70 11.91 27.30
CA PRO A 542 -17.04 11.71 27.78
C PRO A 542 -18.09 12.27 26.82
N GLY A 543 -19.32 11.75 26.90
CA GLY A 543 -20.46 12.18 26.09
C GLY A 543 -20.47 11.55 24.69
N LEU A 544 -21.10 12.25 23.75
CA LEU A 544 -21.13 11.84 22.35
C LEU A 544 -20.06 12.63 21.59
N VAL A 545 -19.21 11.95 20.87
CA VAL A 545 -18.14 12.56 20.07
C VAL A 545 -18.24 12.04 18.64
N MET A 546 -18.13 12.95 17.67
CA MET A 546 -18.02 12.60 16.24
C MET A 546 -16.83 13.34 15.65
N ASP A 547 -15.93 12.60 15.03
CA ASP A 547 -14.77 13.10 14.32
C ASP A 547 -15.12 13.62 12.92
N ASP A 548 -14.27 14.45 12.31
CA ASP A 548 -14.51 15.00 10.95
C ASP A 548 -14.57 13.92 9.86
N GLN A 549 -13.99 12.76 10.13
CA GLN A 549 -13.98 11.66 9.16
C GLN A 549 -15.33 10.97 9.06
N ASP A 550 -16.11 10.93 10.15
CA ASP A 550 -17.46 10.39 10.20
C ASP A 550 -18.53 11.44 9.80
N ALA A 551 -18.11 12.70 9.62
CA ALA A 551 -19.01 13.79 9.26
C ALA A 551 -19.31 13.84 7.76
N GLU A 552 -20.54 14.28 7.41
CA GLU A 552 -20.95 14.56 6.06
C GLU A 552 -20.23 15.83 5.54
N ARG A 553 -19.70 15.79 4.33
CA ARG A 553 -18.96 16.91 3.73
C ARG A 553 -19.64 17.37 2.45
N VAL A 554 -19.83 18.68 2.35
CA VAL A 554 -20.25 19.36 1.12
C VAL A 554 -19.04 20.09 0.54
N GLY A 555 -18.70 19.80 -0.71
CA GLY A 555 -17.49 20.29 -1.36
C GLY A 555 -16.21 19.56 -0.94
N HIS A 556 -15.08 19.96 -1.52
CA HIS A 556 -13.78 19.35 -1.21
C HIS A 556 -13.17 19.93 0.08
N TRP A 557 -12.72 19.06 0.98
CA TRP A 557 -12.05 19.39 2.23
C TRP A 557 -10.72 18.64 2.31
N GLN A 558 -9.63 19.37 2.36
CA GLN A 558 -8.28 18.83 2.43
C GLN A 558 -7.97 18.28 3.82
N GLY A 559 -7.43 17.05 3.90
CA GLY A 559 -6.93 16.46 5.14
C GLY A 559 -5.65 17.14 5.64
N SER A 560 -5.50 17.24 6.97
CA SER A 560 -4.35 17.86 7.62
C SER A 560 -4.04 17.16 8.94
N THR A 561 -2.76 16.96 9.23
CA THR A 561 -2.25 16.51 10.53
C THR A 561 -1.63 17.66 11.34
N TYR A 562 -1.87 18.91 10.95
CA TYR A 562 -1.33 20.09 11.60
C TYR A 562 -2.08 20.44 12.88
N GLY A 563 -1.32 20.71 13.95
CA GLY A 563 -1.83 21.24 15.22
C GLY A 563 -2.37 20.18 16.19
N SER A 564 -3.01 20.65 17.25
CA SER A 564 -3.71 19.76 18.20
C SER A 564 -5.07 19.42 17.61
N THR A 565 -5.28 18.16 17.29
CA THR A 565 -6.50 17.61 16.70
C THR A 565 -6.96 16.38 17.46
N LEU A 566 -8.23 16.07 17.37
CA LEU A 566 -8.76 14.81 17.85
C LEU A 566 -8.33 13.69 16.90
N ASP A 567 -8.04 12.52 17.41
CA ASP A 567 -7.59 11.35 16.65
C ASP A 567 -6.47 11.65 15.61
N GLY A 568 -5.79 12.83 15.75
CA GLY A 568 -4.55 13.19 15.05
C GLY A 568 -4.68 13.79 13.66
N SER A 569 -5.90 14.02 13.18
CA SER A 569 -6.13 14.69 11.89
C SER A 569 -7.28 15.69 11.97
N SER A 570 -7.40 16.53 10.95
CA SER A 570 -8.52 17.47 10.76
C SER A 570 -8.67 17.80 9.28
N ARG A 571 -9.70 18.55 8.92
CA ARG A 571 -9.95 19.01 7.56
C ARG A 571 -9.88 20.53 7.46
N HIS A 572 -9.57 21.04 6.26
CA HIS A 572 -9.69 22.47 5.97
C HIS A 572 -10.14 22.72 4.53
N ASP A 573 -10.72 23.90 4.31
CA ASP A 573 -11.35 24.31 3.03
C ASP A 573 -10.35 24.84 1.99
N GLU A 574 -9.04 24.83 2.27
CA GLU A 574 -7.97 25.41 1.44
C GLU A 574 -8.14 26.93 1.16
N ASN A 575 -9.05 27.59 1.83
CA ASN A 575 -9.47 28.96 1.56
C ASN A 575 -10.11 29.14 0.15
N LEU A 576 -10.66 28.07 -0.41
CA LEU A 576 -11.27 28.03 -1.74
C LEU A 576 -12.78 27.84 -1.66
N GLU A 577 -13.50 28.28 -2.70
CA GLU A 577 -14.95 28.05 -2.87
C GLU A 577 -15.77 28.49 -1.66
N LYS A 578 -15.50 29.72 -1.15
CA LYS A 578 -16.17 30.27 0.03
C LYS A 578 -17.69 30.35 -0.17
N GLY A 579 -18.41 29.89 0.85
CA GLY A 579 -19.86 29.87 0.87
C GLY A 579 -20.52 28.61 0.29
N SER A 580 -19.75 27.74 -0.40
CA SER A 580 -20.27 26.50 -0.98
C SER A 580 -19.88 25.23 -0.21
N LYS A 581 -18.93 25.32 0.76
CA LYS A 581 -18.45 24.16 1.51
C LYS A 581 -18.98 24.14 2.95
N SER A 582 -19.25 22.93 3.46
CA SER A 582 -19.62 22.70 4.85
C SER A 582 -19.22 21.28 5.32
N VAL A 583 -19.03 21.15 6.66
CA VAL A 583 -18.94 19.86 7.35
C VAL A 583 -20.11 19.75 8.30
N ILE A 584 -20.84 18.64 8.23
CA ILE A 584 -22.10 18.42 8.93
C ILE A 584 -21.96 17.19 9.83
N TYR A 585 -22.06 17.41 11.12
CA TYR A 585 -22.01 16.37 12.17
C TYR A 585 -23.43 16.02 12.61
N ARG A 586 -23.80 14.72 12.52
CA ARG A 586 -25.11 14.22 12.91
C ARG A 586 -24.95 13.22 14.05
N LEU A 587 -25.12 13.68 15.31
CA LEU A 587 -25.00 12.85 16.49
C LEU A 587 -26.38 12.44 17.00
N LYS A 588 -26.65 11.13 17.05
CA LYS A 588 -27.90 10.62 17.57
C LYS A 588 -27.94 10.77 19.09
N VAL A 589 -28.92 11.53 19.59
CA VAL A 589 -29.02 11.84 21.02
C VAL A 589 -29.75 10.73 21.76
N PRO A 590 -29.14 10.06 22.75
CA PRO A 590 -29.71 8.88 23.41
C PRO A 590 -30.84 9.21 24.40
N ALA A 591 -30.86 10.43 24.94
CA ALA A 591 -31.86 10.86 25.93
C ALA A 591 -32.23 12.33 25.71
N THR A 592 -33.51 12.65 25.90
CA THR A 592 -33.97 14.06 25.89
C THR A 592 -33.33 14.81 27.07
N GLY A 593 -32.69 15.94 26.78
CA GLY A 593 -31.97 16.69 27.81
C GLY A 593 -31.27 17.93 27.28
N ARG A 594 -30.49 18.53 28.18
CA ARG A 594 -29.59 19.62 27.82
C ARG A 594 -28.19 19.08 27.63
N TYR A 595 -27.55 19.54 26.57
CA TYR A 595 -26.17 19.15 26.22
C TYR A 595 -25.34 20.40 25.95
N GLU A 596 -24.14 20.44 26.50
CA GLU A 596 -23.13 21.39 26.05
C GLU A 596 -22.60 20.93 24.69
N VAL A 597 -22.60 21.82 23.71
CA VAL A 597 -22.07 21.58 22.36
C VAL A 597 -20.69 22.20 22.29
N ARG A 598 -19.71 21.40 21.90
CA ARG A 598 -18.33 21.82 21.67
C ARG A 598 -17.88 21.47 20.27
N VAL A 599 -17.03 22.32 19.69
CA VAL A 599 -16.35 22.03 18.41
C VAL A 599 -14.84 22.08 18.55
N SER A 600 -14.16 21.22 17.79
CA SER A 600 -12.70 21.16 17.72
C SER A 600 -12.20 21.68 16.37
N TYR A 601 -11.01 22.27 16.37
CA TYR A 601 -10.29 22.73 15.19
C TYR A 601 -8.81 22.97 15.49
N ALA A 602 -7.94 22.80 14.49
CA ALA A 602 -6.53 23.19 14.59
C ALA A 602 -6.37 24.70 14.37
N SER A 603 -5.99 25.42 15.45
CA SER A 603 -5.79 26.87 15.39
C SER A 603 -4.51 27.26 14.64
N ALA A 604 -4.55 28.32 13.82
CA ALA A 604 -3.39 28.92 13.18
C ALA A 604 -3.64 30.37 12.78
N PRO A 605 -2.60 31.21 12.58
CA PRO A 605 -2.76 32.62 12.20
C PRO A 605 -3.53 32.86 10.89
N ASN A 606 -3.48 31.90 9.95
CA ASN A 606 -4.15 31.94 8.65
C ASN A 606 -5.59 31.42 8.69
N ARG A 607 -6.11 31.00 9.84
CA ARG A 607 -7.50 30.56 10.00
C ARG A 607 -8.47 31.73 9.95
N ALA A 608 -9.74 31.43 9.68
CA ALA A 608 -10.79 32.44 9.74
C ALA A 608 -11.10 32.88 11.18
N SER A 609 -11.38 34.17 11.36
CA SER A 609 -11.77 34.73 12.66
C SER A 609 -13.29 34.70 12.92
N ASN A 610 -14.08 34.28 11.91
CA ASN A 610 -15.53 34.41 11.89
C ASN A 610 -16.24 33.19 11.32
N VAL A 611 -15.80 31.97 11.67
CA VAL A 611 -16.38 30.73 11.15
C VAL A 611 -17.80 30.52 11.68
N PRO A 612 -18.82 30.47 10.80
CA PRO A 612 -20.18 30.22 11.24
C PRO A 612 -20.40 28.74 11.55
N VAL A 613 -20.83 28.46 12.78
CA VAL A 613 -21.24 27.14 13.24
C VAL A 613 -22.72 27.16 13.61
N SER A 614 -23.53 26.42 12.87
CA SER A 614 -24.97 26.31 13.09
C SER A 614 -25.30 25.07 13.92
N ILE A 615 -26.13 25.19 14.92
CA ILE A 615 -26.59 24.13 15.82
C ILE A 615 -28.11 24.01 15.68
N ALA A 616 -28.59 22.89 15.12
CA ALA A 616 -30.03 22.57 15.11
C ALA A 616 -30.37 21.86 16.43
N HIS A 617 -31.33 22.41 17.16
CA HIS A 617 -31.73 21.93 18.49
C HIS A 617 -33.26 21.98 18.66
N ALA A 618 -33.78 21.47 19.78
CA ALA A 618 -35.23 21.31 19.97
C ALA A 618 -36.08 22.59 19.87
N LYS A 619 -35.46 23.77 19.97
CA LYS A 619 -36.13 25.08 19.89
C LYS A 619 -35.85 25.83 18.56
N GLY A 620 -35.25 25.17 17.58
CA GLY A 620 -34.89 25.75 16.28
C GLY A 620 -33.42 25.65 15.96
N SER A 621 -32.81 26.68 15.37
CA SER A 621 -31.38 26.68 15.04
C SER A 621 -30.73 27.94 15.61
N THR A 622 -29.50 27.78 16.11
CA THR A 622 -28.64 28.88 16.58
C THR A 622 -27.33 28.86 15.82
N GLN A 623 -26.85 30.04 15.40
CA GLN A 623 -25.53 30.19 14.80
C GLN A 623 -24.57 30.87 15.77
N VAL A 624 -23.35 30.34 15.88
CA VAL A 624 -22.25 30.89 16.69
C VAL A 624 -21.07 31.15 15.75
N LEU A 625 -20.42 32.30 15.86
CA LEU A 625 -19.19 32.61 15.13
C LEU A 625 -17.98 32.19 15.95
N VAL A 626 -17.12 31.37 15.36
CA VAL A 626 -15.91 30.83 16.01
C VAL A 626 -14.66 31.47 15.40
N ASN A 627 -13.80 32.03 16.26
CA ASN A 627 -12.49 32.56 15.86
C ASN A 627 -11.43 31.45 15.93
N GLN A 628 -11.14 30.85 14.80
CA GLN A 628 -10.18 29.75 14.72
C GLN A 628 -8.70 30.19 14.69
N LYS A 629 -8.40 31.49 14.75
CA LYS A 629 -7.04 32.00 15.02
C LYS A 629 -6.61 31.76 16.47
N LYS A 630 -7.60 31.60 17.39
CA LYS A 630 -7.36 31.39 18.83
C LYS A 630 -7.30 29.90 19.13
N VAL A 631 -6.37 29.53 20.02
CA VAL A 631 -6.30 28.17 20.55
C VAL A 631 -7.60 27.84 21.29
N PRO A 632 -8.25 26.68 21.03
CA PRO A 632 -9.43 26.29 21.79
C PRO A 632 -9.14 26.18 23.29
N PRO A 633 -10.03 26.73 24.14
CA PRO A 633 -9.73 26.87 25.59
C PRO A 633 -9.88 25.58 26.41
N VAL A 634 -10.66 24.60 25.93
CA VAL A 634 -10.86 23.33 26.63
C VAL A 634 -9.85 22.32 26.10
N ASP A 635 -8.87 21.95 26.92
CA ASP A 635 -7.80 20.97 26.62
C ASP A 635 -6.98 21.29 25.36
N LYS A 636 -6.99 22.55 24.90
CA LYS A 636 -6.46 23.01 23.59
C LYS A 636 -7.09 22.33 22.38
N LEU A 637 -8.23 21.69 22.57
CA LEU A 637 -8.97 20.93 21.56
C LEU A 637 -10.34 21.53 21.26
N PHE A 638 -11.12 21.89 22.28
CA PHE A 638 -12.51 22.29 22.11
C PHE A 638 -12.79 23.72 22.51
N ILE A 639 -13.76 24.31 21.84
CA ILE A 639 -14.46 25.52 22.27
C ILE A 639 -15.94 25.20 22.50
N SER A 640 -16.48 25.66 23.64
CA SER A 640 -17.91 25.54 23.91
C SER A 640 -18.72 26.55 23.10
N LEU A 641 -19.77 26.07 22.45
CA LEU A 641 -20.75 26.91 21.73
C LEU A 641 -21.98 27.24 22.58
N GLY A 642 -22.06 26.66 23.78
CA GLY A 642 -23.19 26.82 24.72
C GLY A 642 -23.94 25.51 24.96
N THR A 643 -25.01 25.61 25.76
CA THR A 643 -25.86 24.46 26.16
C THR A 643 -27.23 24.57 25.49
N PHE A 644 -27.59 23.50 24.76
CA PHE A 644 -28.83 23.41 23.95
C PHE A 644 -29.67 22.21 24.38
N SER A 645 -30.97 22.27 24.12
CA SER A 645 -31.90 21.17 24.41
C SER A 645 -32.07 20.29 23.17
N PHE A 646 -31.94 18.98 23.33
CA PHE A 646 -32.18 17.98 22.27
C PHE A 646 -33.22 16.97 22.73
N LYS A 647 -33.87 16.30 21.78
CA LYS A 647 -34.84 15.23 22.02
C LYS A 647 -34.18 13.87 21.77
N ALA A 648 -34.58 12.89 22.53
CA ALA A 648 -34.15 11.51 22.34
C ALA A 648 -34.45 11.02 20.90
N ASP A 649 -33.56 10.21 20.37
CA ASP A 649 -33.67 9.57 19.04
C ASP A 649 -33.71 10.56 17.86
N GLN A 650 -33.44 11.85 18.10
CA GLN A 650 -33.25 12.86 17.05
C GLN A 650 -31.76 13.16 16.90
N ASP A 651 -31.36 13.45 15.67
CA ASP A 651 -30.00 13.88 15.39
C ASP A 651 -29.80 15.32 15.89
N ALA A 652 -28.76 15.52 16.69
CA ALA A 652 -28.18 16.84 16.87
C ALA A 652 -27.34 17.16 15.62
N VAL A 653 -27.73 18.18 14.86
CA VAL A 653 -27.03 18.54 13.63
C VAL A 653 -26.21 19.81 13.88
N ILE A 654 -24.89 19.67 13.76
CA ILE A 654 -23.94 20.80 13.89
C ILE A 654 -23.24 20.97 12.54
N THR A 655 -23.31 22.18 11.98
CA THR A 655 -22.75 22.48 10.66
C THR A 655 -21.68 23.56 10.77
N ILE A 656 -20.46 23.25 10.34
CA ILE A 656 -19.38 24.23 10.15
C ILE A 656 -19.42 24.67 8.68
N SER A 657 -19.52 25.97 8.42
CA SER A 657 -19.69 26.55 7.08
C SER A 657 -18.54 27.48 6.70
N THR A 658 -18.26 27.57 5.41
CA THR A 658 -17.28 28.52 4.84
C THR A 658 -17.92 29.84 4.42
N GLN A 659 -19.20 30.07 4.72
CA GLN A 659 -19.93 31.25 4.27
C GLN A 659 -19.38 32.53 4.90
N ALA A 660 -19.00 33.48 4.06
CA ALA A 660 -18.50 34.80 4.44
C ALA A 660 -17.30 34.79 5.41
N THR A 661 -16.46 33.74 5.34
CA THR A 661 -15.28 33.60 6.21
C THR A 661 -14.08 34.37 5.68
N ASP A 662 -13.26 34.94 6.59
CA ASP A 662 -12.11 35.81 6.30
C ASP A 662 -10.76 35.06 6.22
N GLY A 663 -10.76 33.74 6.23
CA GLY A 663 -9.55 32.91 6.19
C GLY A 663 -9.88 31.43 6.02
N ILE A 664 -8.87 30.56 6.19
CA ILE A 664 -9.05 29.10 6.11
C ILE A 664 -9.98 28.63 7.23
N VAL A 665 -10.97 27.81 6.87
CA VAL A 665 -11.87 27.15 7.81
C VAL A 665 -11.34 25.74 8.12
N GLY A 666 -11.14 25.44 9.39
CA GLY A 666 -10.82 24.10 9.89
C GLY A 666 -12.05 23.41 10.47
N ALA A 667 -12.13 22.10 10.32
CA ALA A 667 -13.12 21.23 10.97
C ALA A 667 -12.40 19.99 11.47
N ASP A 668 -12.67 19.59 12.72
CA ASP A 668 -12.04 18.47 13.39
C ASP A 668 -13.14 17.59 14.03
N ALA A 669 -13.66 17.96 15.19
CA ALA A 669 -14.67 17.14 15.85
C ALA A 669 -15.78 17.95 16.51
N VAL A 670 -16.88 17.27 16.84
CA VAL A 670 -17.96 17.77 17.67
C VAL A 670 -18.16 16.88 18.88
N GLN A 671 -18.34 17.49 20.06
CA GLN A 671 -18.66 16.82 21.32
C GLN A 671 -19.98 17.35 21.90
N LEU A 672 -20.86 16.42 22.32
CA LEU A 672 -22.07 16.72 23.09
C LEU A 672 -21.93 16.13 24.49
N LEU A 673 -21.95 17.00 25.51
CA LEU A 673 -21.87 16.61 26.93
C LEU A 673 -23.20 16.81 27.61
N PRO A 674 -23.83 15.75 28.18
CA PRO A 674 -25.06 15.90 28.98
C PRO A 674 -24.79 16.80 30.18
N GLN A 675 -25.78 17.67 30.51
CA GLN A 675 -25.71 18.66 31.59
C GLN A 675 -26.73 18.32 32.66
#